data_abc1aaffa1e2fcc57964b648b354b4cb
#
_entry.id   abc1aaffa1e2fcc57964b648b354b4cb
#
_cell.length_a   1.000
_cell.length_b   1.000
_cell.length_c   1.000
_cell.angle_alpha   90.00
_cell.angle_beta   90.00
_cell.angle_gamma   90.00
#
_symmetry.space_group_name_H-M   'P 1'
#
loop_
_entity.id
_entity.type
_entity.pdbx_description
1 polymer ?
#
loop_
_entity_poly.entity_id
_entity_poly.type
_entity_poly.pdbx_seq_one_letter_code
_entity_poly.pdbx_strand_id
1 'polypeptide(L)'
;MKNKMWKLLGAALLLMPLAACEQNEAQITAQGEQAELVTAYLDAVDERYAYEIAETLAYDPAYLSNELGFRTAGSDAEHAAARYIADEMEEIGLEVEQVPVTVDRWQFNDASLRLEGTDIDIMPASYATNGTDEDGITAELVDVGSGGAADYAGKDVEGKIVLAGVDQWNEAWIDQYLHEAELHGAAAIITYDTGGYATYSDEMINMQDVCAEDVMPCVSISASQYRQLAEAIEAGNDMATLIVDNEMQEEQGTSYNVVGRLKGRSDEQQIIVSGHYDVYFNGFQDDSCAVGLVLAMAKGMVDSGYQPENDILFIAHGAEEWGASGTQFDWTTGAWEMINNAHPEWAGKTIAMINFELPAFYDGMSQGQISCVPEFSTLTKTFVETSGLLAEPVDAIYPEGISAESVDTNTMEDGVSYRASGVPYFINIPGTQEGEKGWIQQRYHTVADDRDTYSAQVMQTNLNTFGALAIYLDQTPALALDLNATCDDLQEALDTTLAGENAQPYLDALDALRNAAQAHQEEIAAINAQYQDALDEKADQQTLDEIRERGRALNVKTLDAFRFVQEQFIGIISTSDIVIKHVAYQNNVDVIEGVIAALEEGVLSNEEGSGALDLAWMINGGAEYGYYSFSTETNAASLATLQEESNPGNLFWGTDKGSVLAQTYPATVSLLEKAESEDGDFTEEIAVYAKEQAQQERYLQEMIRQETDAMQELTQMLGA
;
A
#
# COMPACT_ATOMS: atom_id res chain seq x y z
N MET A 1 -17.38 18.75 2.25
CA MET A 1 -16.81 19.66 3.27
C MET A 1 -15.32 19.38 3.56
N LYS A 2 -14.72 18.33 3.00
CA LYS A 2 -13.32 17.91 3.25
C LYS A 2 -12.21 18.80 2.63
N ASN A 3 -12.50 19.71 1.73
CA ASN A 3 -11.46 20.50 1.00
C ASN A 3 -10.97 21.79 1.69
N LYS A 4 -11.14 21.97 2.99
CA LYS A 4 -10.70 23.20 3.69
C LYS A 4 -9.80 22.99 4.92
N MET A 5 -9.62 21.76 5.40
CA MET A 5 -8.90 21.52 6.65
C MET A 5 -7.36 21.44 6.53
N TRP A 6 -6.82 21.20 5.36
CA TRP A 6 -5.35 21.13 5.12
C TRP A 6 -4.61 22.47 5.05
N LYS A 7 -5.22 23.58 5.42
CA LYS A 7 -4.62 24.92 5.33
C LYS A 7 -4.31 25.63 6.66
N LEU A 8 -4.46 25.02 7.80
CA LEU A 8 -4.28 25.68 9.11
C LEU A 8 -3.06 25.26 9.93
N LEU A 9 -2.17 24.41 9.42
CA LEU A 9 -0.90 24.05 10.07
C LEU A 9 0.32 24.63 9.35
N GLY A 10 0.27 25.87 8.98
CA GLY A 10 1.37 26.55 8.30
C GLY A 10 1.50 28.02 8.67
N ALA A 11 2.03 28.37 9.82
CA ALA A 11 2.64 29.68 10.06
C ALA A 11 3.34 29.80 11.42
N ALA A 12 4.57 29.35 11.52
CA ALA A 12 5.58 29.97 12.38
C ALA A 12 6.99 29.68 11.84
N LEU A 13 7.33 30.28 10.72
CA LEU A 13 8.72 30.33 10.25
C LEU A 13 9.48 31.37 11.08
N LEU A 14 10.29 30.91 12.01
CA LEU A 14 11.38 31.67 12.58
C LEU A 14 12.61 31.50 11.68
N LEU A 15 12.93 32.54 10.94
CA LEU A 15 14.16 32.68 10.16
C LEU A 15 15.38 32.63 11.10
N MET A 16 16.10 31.53 11.11
CA MET A 16 17.50 31.47 11.52
C MET A 16 18.39 31.43 10.24
N PRO A 17 19.54 32.08 10.24
CA PRO A 17 20.37 32.11 9.05
C PRO A 17 21.05 30.76 8.84
N LEU A 18 20.79 30.16 7.70
CA LEU A 18 21.55 29.03 7.17
C LEU A 18 23.03 29.44 7.04
N ALA A 19 23.87 28.84 7.90
CA ALA A 19 25.28 28.78 7.62
C ALA A 19 25.43 27.74 6.47
N ALA A 20 25.81 28.21 5.31
CA ALA A 20 26.14 27.38 4.18
C ALA A 20 27.32 26.46 4.56
N CYS A 21 27.06 25.21 4.87
CA CYS A 21 28.03 24.15 4.65
C CYS A 21 28.14 23.98 3.12
N GLU A 22 29.29 24.31 2.57
CA GLU A 22 29.64 23.84 1.22
C GLU A 22 29.70 22.32 1.31
N GLN A 23 28.61 21.64 0.88
CA GLN A 23 28.61 20.21 0.62
C GLN A 23 29.59 19.97 -0.54
N ASN A 24 30.58 19.14 -0.32
CA ASN A 24 31.33 18.50 -1.40
C ASN A 24 30.34 17.54 -2.08
N GLU A 25 29.64 18.03 -3.09
CA GLU A 25 28.86 17.23 -4.02
C GLU A 25 29.83 16.28 -4.73
N ALA A 26 29.87 15.01 -4.29
CA ALA A 26 30.42 13.94 -5.12
C ALA A 26 29.53 13.85 -6.36
N GLN A 27 29.93 14.44 -7.45
CA GLN A 27 29.27 14.34 -8.74
C GLN A 27 29.28 12.87 -9.16
N ILE A 28 28.15 12.20 -9.00
CA ILE A 28 27.90 10.90 -9.61
C ILE A 28 27.52 11.19 -11.07
N THR A 29 28.49 11.45 -11.87
CA THR A 29 28.30 11.44 -13.32
C THR A 29 28.45 10.00 -13.78
N ALA A 30 27.40 9.41 -14.38
CA ALA A 30 27.55 8.21 -15.19
C ALA A 30 28.55 8.54 -16.33
N GLN A 31 29.84 8.35 -16.09
CA GLN A 31 30.90 8.53 -17.06
C GLN A 31 31.65 7.21 -17.22
N GLY A 32 32.07 6.91 -18.44
CA GLY A 32 32.86 5.75 -18.73
C GLY A 32 32.04 4.45 -18.89
N GLU A 33 32.51 3.38 -18.28
CA GLU A 33 31.98 2.02 -18.48
C GLU A 33 30.52 1.85 -18.05
N GLN A 34 30.10 2.49 -16.96
CA GLN A 34 28.71 2.45 -16.49
C GLN A 34 27.73 3.09 -17.50
N ALA A 35 28.11 4.20 -18.12
CA ALA A 35 27.31 4.82 -19.16
C ALA A 35 27.17 3.92 -20.40
N GLU A 36 28.20 3.14 -20.73
CA GLU A 36 28.14 2.14 -21.82
C GLU A 36 27.19 1.00 -21.50
N LEU A 37 27.17 0.50 -20.24
CA LEU A 37 26.23 -0.53 -19.79
C LEU A 37 24.78 -0.07 -19.86
N VAL A 38 24.49 1.12 -19.34
CA VAL A 38 23.14 1.73 -19.42
C VAL A 38 22.74 1.93 -20.88
N THR A 39 23.63 2.45 -21.75
CA THR A 39 23.31 2.65 -23.17
C THR A 39 22.98 1.31 -23.85
N ALA A 40 23.75 0.25 -23.60
CA ALA A 40 23.50 -1.08 -24.16
C ALA A 40 22.14 -1.63 -23.72
N TYR A 41 21.76 -1.41 -22.45
CA TYR A 41 20.43 -1.78 -21.94
C TYR A 41 19.32 -0.98 -22.63
N LEU A 42 19.44 0.36 -22.74
CA LEU A 42 18.45 1.22 -23.38
C LEU A 42 18.23 0.88 -24.86
N ASP A 43 19.28 0.41 -25.55
CA ASP A 43 19.19 -0.05 -26.94
C ASP A 43 18.51 -1.44 -27.08
N ALA A 44 18.46 -2.22 -26.01
CA ALA A 44 17.95 -3.59 -26.00
C ALA A 44 16.53 -3.73 -25.42
N VAL A 45 16.14 -2.86 -24.48
CA VAL A 45 14.81 -2.95 -23.84
C VAL A 45 13.68 -2.58 -24.77
N ASP A 46 12.58 -3.37 -24.76
CA ASP A 46 11.49 -3.27 -25.71
C ASP A 46 10.14 -3.15 -24.98
N GLU A 47 9.54 -1.96 -25.03
CA GLU A 47 8.21 -1.67 -24.51
C GLU A 47 7.12 -2.58 -25.09
N ARG A 48 7.26 -2.92 -26.36
CA ARG A 48 6.26 -3.75 -27.01
C ARG A 48 6.18 -5.16 -26.41
N TYR A 49 7.32 -5.72 -26.02
CA TYR A 49 7.32 -7.01 -25.32
C TYR A 49 6.57 -6.91 -23.98
N ALA A 50 6.76 -5.82 -23.23
CA ALA A 50 6.01 -5.57 -22.00
C ALA A 50 4.50 -5.52 -22.25
N TYR A 51 4.07 -4.80 -23.30
CA TYR A 51 2.66 -4.74 -23.69
C TYR A 51 2.09 -6.12 -24.08
N GLU A 52 2.84 -6.94 -24.84
CA GLU A 52 2.38 -8.26 -25.28
C GLU A 52 2.17 -9.22 -24.10
N ILE A 53 3.02 -9.14 -23.06
CA ILE A 53 2.84 -9.89 -21.80
C ILE A 53 1.59 -9.40 -21.06
N ALA A 54 1.45 -8.09 -20.86
CA ALA A 54 0.29 -7.51 -20.17
C ALA A 54 -1.02 -7.86 -20.89
N GLU A 55 -1.06 -7.73 -22.23
CA GLU A 55 -2.23 -8.08 -23.03
C GLU A 55 -2.57 -9.57 -22.91
N THR A 56 -1.57 -10.44 -22.85
CA THR A 56 -1.77 -11.89 -22.69
C THR A 56 -2.37 -12.20 -21.33
N LEU A 57 -1.79 -11.68 -20.25
CA LEU A 57 -2.26 -11.92 -18.87
C LEU A 57 -3.68 -11.37 -18.64
N ALA A 58 -3.98 -10.19 -19.18
CA ALA A 58 -5.25 -9.52 -18.96
C ALA A 58 -6.41 -10.06 -19.82
N TYR A 59 -6.14 -10.66 -20.99
CA TYR A 59 -7.21 -10.99 -21.93
C TYR A 59 -7.23 -12.42 -22.45
N ASP A 60 -6.21 -13.25 -22.22
CA ASP A 60 -6.29 -14.66 -22.60
C ASP A 60 -7.11 -15.42 -21.53
N PRO A 61 -8.25 -16.04 -21.92
CA PRO A 61 -9.09 -16.80 -20.99
C PRO A 61 -8.37 -17.92 -20.24
N ALA A 62 -7.19 -18.33 -20.67
CA ALA A 62 -6.38 -19.32 -19.96
C ALA A 62 -5.87 -18.83 -18.59
N TYR A 63 -5.84 -17.51 -18.39
CA TYR A 63 -5.31 -16.86 -17.19
C TYR A 63 -6.37 -16.08 -16.42
N LEU A 64 -7.64 -16.30 -16.70
CA LEU A 64 -8.79 -15.68 -16.06
C LEU A 64 -9.77 -16.74 -15.58
N SER A 65 -10.42 -16.49 -14.46
CA SER A 65 -11.33 -17.45 -13.82
C SER A 65 -12.69 -17.53 -14.50
N ASN A 66 -13.20 -16.40 -15.05
CA ASN A 66 -14.52 -16.31 -15.62
C ASN A 66 -14.66 -15.19 -16.67
N GLU A 67 -15.88 -14.93 -17.15
CA GLU A 67 -16.15 -13.92 -18.18
C GLU A 67 -15.90 -12.46 -17.72
N LEU A 68 -15.95 -12.19 -16.40
CA LEU A 68 -15.60 -10.88 -15.83
C LEU A 68 -14.08 -10.72 -15.67
N GLY A 69 -13.31 -11.81 -15.76
CA GLY A 69 -11.88 -11.83 -15.52
C GLY A 69 -11.53 -12.62 -14.27
N PHE A 70 -10.90 -11.96 -13.32
CA PHE A 70 -10.41 -12.46 -12.03
C PHE A 70 -9.27 -13.48 -12.11
N ARG A 71 -8.26 -13.21 -11.32
CA ARG A 71 -7.10 -14.07 -11.07
C ARG A 71 -6.69 -13.90 -9.61
N THR A 72 -7.49 -14.47 -8.74
CA THR A 72 -7.45 -14.27 -7.29
C THR A 72 -6.52 -15.25 -6.60
N ALA A 73 -6.15 -14.95 -5.36
CA ALA A 73 -5.19 -15.72 -4.56
C ALA A 73 -5.50 -17.22 -4.51
N GLY A 74 -4.52 -18.04 -4.89
CA GLY A 74 -4.62 -19.50 -4.89
C GLY A 74 -5.58 -20.07 -5.94
N SER A 75 -6.13 -19.25 -6.85
CA SER A 75 -7.04 -19.72 -7.90
C SER A 75 -6.32 -20.52 -9.00
N ASP A 76 -7.10 -21.28 -9.77
CA ASP A 76 -6.57 -22.02 -10.92
C ASP A 76 -6.00 -21.08 -12.00
N ALA A 77 -6.60 -19.88 -12.15
CA ALA A 77 -6.16 -18.85 -13.07
C ALA A 77 -4.82 -18.24 -12.62
N GLU A 78 -4.67 -17.95 -11.32
CA GLU A 78 -3.41 -17.49 -10.74
C GLU A 78 -2.29 -18.52 -10.95
N HIS A 79 -2.57 -19.79 -10.68
CA HIS A 79 -1.61 -20.87 -10.92
C HIS A 79 -1.25 -21.04 -12.41
N ALA A 80 -2.19 -20.78 -13.33
CA ALA A 80 -1.90 -20.83 -14.76
C ALA A 80 -1.02 -19.65 -15.17
N ALA A 81 -1.30 -18.45 -14.68
CA ALA A 81 -0.48 -17.26 -14.91
C ALA A 81 0.93 -17.41 -14.32
N ALA A 82 1.08 -17.94 -13.10
CA ALA A 82 2.39 -18.22 -12.51
C ALA A 82 3.25 -19.12 -13.39
N ARG A 83 2.66 -20.17 -13.99
CA ARG A 83 3.38 -21.05 -14.93
C ARG A 83 3.77 -20.31 -16.21
N TYR A 84 2.87 -19.51 -16.77
CA TYR A 84 3.16 -18.70 -17.96
C TYR A 84 4.32 -17.72 -17.70
N ILE A 85 4.29 -17.01 -16.57
CA ILE A 85 5.36 -16.08 -16.19
C ILE A 85 6.69 -16.82 -16.00
N ALA A 86 6.66 -18.00 -15.36
CA ALA A 86 7.84 -18.83 -15.19
C ALA A 86 8.42 -19.29 -16.54
N ASP A 87 7.57 -19.74 -17.47
CA ASP A 87 7.97 -20.15 -18.83
C ASP A 87 8.62 -18.97 -19.59
N GLU A 88 8.04 -17.77 -19.53
CA GLU A 88 8.61 -16.55 -20.12
C GLU A 88 9.98 -16.19 -19.50
N MET A 89 10.11 -16.27 -18.17
CA MET A 89 11.38 -16.05 -17.49
C MET A 89 12.46 -17.07 -17.90
N GLU A 90 12.09 -18.35 -18.08
CA GLU A 90 12.98 -19.39 -18.60
C GLU A 90 13.39 -19.10 -20.06
N GLU A 91 12.46 -18.63 -20.92
CA GLU A 91 12.74 -18.26 -22.31
C GLU A 91 13.68 -17.05 -22.41
N ILE A 92 13.58 -16.09 -21.50
CA ILE A 92 14.55 -14.98 -21.34
C ILE A 92 15.94 -15.50 -20.99
N GLY A 93 16.03 -16.63 -20.28
CA GLY A 93 17.30 -17.26 -19.86
C GLY A 93 17.66 -17.03 -18.40
N LEU A 94 16.66 -16.73 -17.55
CA LEU A 94 16.83 -16.61 -16.11
C LEU A 94 16.86 -17.98 -15.42
N GLU A 95 17.43 -18.06 -14.22
CA GLU A 95 17.24 -19.19 -13.31
C GLU A 95 15.90 -18.99 -12.60
N VAL A 96 14.92 -19.88 -12.83
CA VAL A 96 13.52 -19.66 -12.37
C VAL A 96 13.16 -20.55 -11.18
N GLU A 97 12.46 -19.97 -10.23
CA GLU A 97 11.85 -20.67 -9.11
C GLU A 97 10.40 -20.17 -8.89
N GLN A 98 9.47 -21.08 -8.69
CA GLN A 98 8.12 -20.76 -8.19
C GLN A 98 8.10 -21.04 -6.70
N VAL A 99 8.10 -20.01 -5.88
CA VAL A 99 8.13 -20.10 -4.42
C VAL A 99 6.71 -20.20 -3.91
N PRO A 100 6.29 -21.36 -3.35
CA PRO A 100 4.95 -21.49 -2.81
C PRO A 100 4.82 -20.71 -1.50
N VAL A 101 3.74 -19.96 -1.37
CA VAL A 101 3.36 -19.23 -0.17
C VAL A 101 1.96 -19.64 0.28
N THR A 102 1.72 -19.59 1.58
CA THR A 102 0.40 -19.93 2.14
C THR A 102 -0.48 -18.69 2.11
N VAL A 103 -1.68 -18.86 1.56
CA VAL A 103 -2.70 -17.81 1.47
C VAL A 103 -4.07 -18.43 1.78
N ASP A 104 -5.04 -17.60 2.05
CA ASP A 104 -6.43 -18.00 1.92
C ASP A 104 -6.73 -18.14 0.43
N ARG A 105 -7.43 -19.22 0.06
CA ARG A 105 -7.76 -19.45 -1.35
C ARG A 105 -9.10 -18.86 -1.68
N TRP A 106 -9.14 -18.05 -2.73
CA TRP A 106 -10.38 -17.58 -3.32
C TRP A 106 -10.46 -17.95 -4.79
N GLN A 107 -11.42 -18.83 -5.15
CA GLN A 107 -11.71 -19.23 -6.52
C GLN A 107 -13.11 -18.77 -6.89
N PHE A 108 -13.22 -17.70 -7.66
CA PHE A 108 -14.48 -17.19 -8.20
C PHE A 108 -14.72 -17.79 -9.60
N ASN A 109 -15.62 -18.78 -9.71
CA ASN A 109 -15.88 -19.47 -10.97
C ASN A 109 -16.97 -18.78 -11.79
N ASP A 110 -18.14 -18.49 -11.17
CA ASP A 110 -19.30 -17.91 -11.84
C ASP A 110 -20.29 -17.34 -10.84
N ALA A 111 -21.17 -16.46 -11.28
CA ALA A 111 -22.33 -16.03 -10.50
C ALA A 111 -23.50 -15.68 -11.41
N SER A 112 -24.71 -15.86 -10.91
CA SER A 112 -25.93 -15.43 -11.62
C SER A 112 -27.00 -14.92 -10.68
N LEU A 113 -27.63 -13.81 -11.04
CA LEU A 113 -28.77 -13.23 -10.36
C LEU A 113 -29.93 -13.16 -11.34
N ARG A 114 -30.99 -13.93 -11.07
CA ARG A 114 -32.19 -14.00 -11.88
C ARG A 114 -33.39 -13.51 -11.11
N LEU A 115 -34.15 -12.61 -11.72
CA LEU A 115 -35.37 -12.09 -11.13
C LEU A 115 -36.59 -12.81 -11.72
N GLU A 116 -37.35 -13.52 -10.87
CA GLU A 116 -38.47 -14.35 -11.31
C GLU A 116 -39.57 -13.53 -12.01
N GLY A 117 -40.08 -14.07 -13.10
CA GLY A 117 -41.16 -13.43 -13.87
C GLY A 117 -40.69 -12.29 -14.77
N THR A 118 -39.39 -12.07 -14.92
CA THR A 118 -38.76 -11.06 -15.78
C THR A 118 -37.73 -11.72 -16.70
N ASP A 119 -37.15 -10.93 -17.61
CA ASP A 119 -36.01 -11.34 -18.44
C ASP A 119 -34.67 -10.86 -17.84
N ILE A 120 -34.63 -10.44 -16.57
CA ILE A 120 -33.44 -9.96 -15.89
C ILE A 120 -32.60 -11.17 -15.47
N ASP A 121 -31.41 -11.24 -16.05
CA ASP A 121 -30.36 -12.23 -15.78
C ASP A 121 -29.02 -11.50 -15.76
N ILE A 122 -28.41 -11.38 -14.60
CA ILE A 122 -27.20 -10.57 -14.34
C ILE A 122 -26.09 -11.50 -13.89
N MET A 123 -24.88 -11.33 -14.39
CA MET A 123 -23.67 -11.89 -13.80
C MET A 123 -23.06 -10.83 -12.86
N PRO A 124 -23.21 -10.95 -11.54
CA PRO A 124 -22.55 -10.08 -10.60
C PRO A 124 -21.09 -10.49 -10.37
N ALA A 125 -20.24 -9.58 -9.90
CA ALA A 125 -18.93 -9.93 -9.35
C ALA A 125 -19.08 -10.42 -7.91
N SER A 126 -18.34 -11.44 -7.50
CA SER A 126 -18.32 -11.91 -6.12
C SER A 126 -17.19 -11.28 -5.34
N TYR A 127 -17.45 -10.90 -4.10
CA TYR A 127 -16.40 -10.65 -3.10
C TYR A 127 -15.81 -11.96 -2.59
N ALA A 128 -14.70 -11.88 -1.86
CA ALA A 128 -14.05 -13.02 -1.21
C ALA A 128 -14.86 -13.50 0.00
N THR A 129 -16.06 -14.00 -0.25
CA THR A 129 -17.04 -14.51 0.74
C THR A 129 -17.51 -15.90 0.36
N ASN A 130 -18.26 -16.57 1.23
CA ASN A 130 -18.81 -17.88 0.92
C ASN A 130 -19.73 -17.83 -0.32
N GLY A 131 -19.66 -18.86 -1.14
CA GLY A 131 -20.59 -19.10 -2.23
C GLY A 131 -21.93 -19.63 -1.76
N THR A 132 -22.80 -19.98 -2.73
CA THR A 132 -24.06 -20.70 -2.48
C THR A 132 -23.89 -22.20 -2.78
N ASP A 133 -24.91 -23.01 -2.42
CA ASP A 133 -25.01 -24.34 -3.02
C ASP A 133 -25.46 -24.26 -4.50
N GLU A 134 -25.48 -25.41 -5.19
CA GLU A 134 -25.84 -25.49 -6.63
C GLU A 134 -27.27 -25.00 -6.94
N ASP A 135 -28.19 -25.05 -5.97
CA ASP A 135 -29.56 -24.57 -6.13
C ASP A 135 -29.69 -23.06 -5.88
N GLY A 136 -28.69 -22.44 -5.24
CA GLY A 136 -28.61 -21.04 -4.90
C GLY A 136 -29.59 -20.59 -3.82
N ILE A 137 -29.64 -19.29 -3.59
CA ILE A 137 -30.58 -18.66 -2.65
C ILE A 137 -31.75 -18.08 -3.43
N THR A 138 -32.95 -18.62 -3.24
CA THR A 138 -34.18 -18.05 -3.80
C THR A 138 -34.95 -17.34 -2.69
N ALA A 139 -34.98 -16.01 -2.75
CA ALA A 139 -35.62 -15.16 -1.74
C ALA A 139 -36.13 -13.84 -2.32
N GLU A 140 -36.89 -13.13 -1.51
CA GLU A 140 -37.32 -11.75 -1.82
C GLU A 140 -36.11 -10.80 -1.78
N LEU A 141 -36.02 -9.90 -2.78
CA LEU A 141 -35.08 -8.80 -2.77
C LEU A 141 -35.65 -7.64 -1.95
N VAL A 142 -34.85 -7.12 -1.04
CA VAL A 142 -35.22 -5.95 -0.22
C VAL A 142 -34.18 -4.86 -0.40
N ASP A 143 -34.60 -3.75 -1.00
CA ASP A 143 -33.78 -2.55 -1.09
C ASP A 143 -33.66 -1.89 0.29
N VAL A 144 -32.46 -1.85 0.83
CA VAL A 144 -32.14 -1.25 2.14
C VAL A 144 -31.54 0.15 2.02
N GLY A 145 -31.47 0.71 0.82
CA GLY A 145 -30.92 2.05 0.62
C GLY A 145 -29.38 2.07 0.68
N SER A 146 -28.82 2.87 1.57
CA SER A 146 -27.35 2.97 1.74
C SER A 146 -26.74 1.84 2.58
N GLY A 147 -27.56 0.91 3.10
CA GLY A 147 -27.06 -0.24 3.86
C GLY A 147 -26.58 0.08 5.28
N GLY A 148 -26.80 1.31 5.77
CA GLY A 148 -26.51 1.67 7.15
C GLY A 148 -27.62 1.24 8.12
N ALA A 149 -27.35 1.24 9.41
CA ALA A 149 -28.26 0.76 10.46
C ALA A 149 -29.67 1.37 10.39
N ALA A 150 -29.77 2.67 10.09
CA ALA A 150 -31.05 3.36 9.96
C ALA A 150 -31.89 2.85 8.79
N ASP A 151 -31.26 2.33 7.75
CA ASP A 151 -31.94 1.87 6.54
C ASP A 151 -32.61 0.51 6.72
N TYR A 152 -32.19 -0.26 7.70
CA TYR A 152 -32.86 -1.51 8.11
C TYR A 152 -34.07 -1.28 8.99
N ALA A 153 -34.27 -0.06 9.54
CA ALA A 153 -35.33 0.21 10.47
C ALA A 153 -36.74 -0.04 9.87
N GLY A 154 -37.45 -1.00 10.45
CA GLY A 154 -38.80 -1.37 10.02
C GLY A 154 -38.89 -2.24 8.76
N LYS A 155 -37.75 -2.66 8.20
CA LYS A 155 -37.67 -3.64 7.11
C LYS A 155 -37.53 -5.04 7.69
N ASP A 156 -38.21 -6.00 7.08
CA ASP A 156 -38.04 -7.43 7.37
C ASP A 156 -37.12 -8.02 6.33
N VAL A 157 -35.87 -8.31 6.74
CA VAL A 157 -34.82 -8.83 5.85
C VAL A 157 -34.34 -10.24 6.24
N GLU A 158 -34.88 -10.83 7.34
CA GLU A 158 -34.48 -12.16 7.79
C GLU A 158 -34.72 -13.20 6.71
N GLY A 159 -33.64 -13.89 6.29
CA GLY A 159 -33.64 -14.90 5.23
C GLY A 159 -33.88 -14.35 3.81
N LYS A 160 -33.79 -13.05 3.60
CA LYS A 160 -33.95 -12.38 2.30
C LYS A 160 -32.61 -11.95 1.73
N ILE A 161 -32.60 -11.56 0.46
CA ILE A 161 -31.44 -10.96 -0.21
C ILE A 161 -31.58 -9.44 -0.12
N VAL A 162 -30.62 -8.76 0.49
CA VAL A 162 -30.65 -7.30 0.58
C VAL A 162 -29.92 -6.67 -0.60
N LEU A 163 -30.37 -5.49 -1.02
CA LEU A 163 -29.78 -4.68 -2.06
C LEU A 163 -29.35 -3.34 -1.43
N ALA A 164 -28.06 -3.04 -1.43
CA ALA A 164 -27.47 -1.89 -0.76
C ALA A 164 -26.63 -1.03 -1.71
N GLY A 165 -26.82 0.28 -1.67
CA GLY A 165 -25.96 1.24 -2.33
C GLY A 165 -24.81 1.64 -1.42
N VAL A 166 -23.61 1.17 -1.69
CA VAL A 166 -22.44 1.38 -0.84
C VAL A 166 -21.60 2.57 -1.29
N ASP A 167 -20.97 3.26 -0.36
CA ASP A 167 -20.00 4.34 -0.60
C ASP A 167 -18.70 3.99 0.13
N GLN A 168 -17.87 3.16 -0.50
CA GLN A 168 -16.58 2.72 0.05
C GLN A 168 -15.53 3.84 0.08
N TRP A 169 -15.75 4.93 -0.65
CA TRP A 169 -14.85 6.09 -0.65
C TRP A 169 -15.05 7.03 0.54
N ASN A 170 -16.31 7.29 0.91
CA ASN A 170 -16.64 8.30 1.92
C ASN A 170 -17.16 7.72 3.22
N GLU A 171 -17.66 6.49 3.23
CA GLU A 171 -18.35 5.90 4.36
C GLU A 171 -17.52 4.77 5.01
N ALA A 172 -17.52 3.58 4.45
CA ALA A 172 -16.94 2.40 5.07
C ALA A 172 -16.56 1.33 4.03
N TRP A 173 -15.74 0.42 4.45
CA TRP A 173 -15.36 -0.75 3.69
C TRP A 173 -16.46 -1.80 3.68
N ILE A 174 -16.36 -2.78 2.77
CA ILE A 174 -17.46 -3.71 2.47
C ILE A 174 -17.84 -4.62 3.65
N ASP A 175 -16.87 -4.97 4.50
CA ASP A 175 -17.09 -5.78 5.70
C ASP A 175 -18.10 -5.18 6.66
N GLN A 176 -18.13 -3.86 6.81
CA GLN A 176 -19.13 -3.18 7.65
C GLN A 176 -20.54 -3.31 7.10
N TYR A 177 -20.73 -3.22 5.78
CA TYR A 177 -22.02 -3.47 5.14
C TYR A 177 -22.45 -4.94 5.27
N LEU A 178 -21.50 -5.86 5.17
CA LEU A 178 -21.73 -7.29 5.37
C LEU A 178 -22.20 -7.58 6.80
N HIS A 179 -21.47 -7.10 7.81
CA HIS A 179 -21.81 -7.28 9.21
C HIS A 179 -23.19 -6.69 9.55
N GLU A 180 -23.50 -5.50 9.05
CA GLU A 180 -24.80 -4.89 9.29
C GLU A 180 -25.93 -5.74 8.69
N ALA A 181 -25.75 -6.25 7.46
CA ALA A 181 -26.73 -7.14 6.84
C ALA A 181 -26.88 -8.47 7.61
N GLU A 182 -25.79 -9.04 8.09
CA GLU A 182 -25.78 -10.27 8.89
C GLU A 182 -26.51 -10.09 10.23
N LEU A 183 -26.28 -8.97 10.93
CA LEU A 183 -26.97 -8.64 12.19
C LEU A 183 -28.49 -8.62 12.02
N HIS A 184 -28.98 -8.24 10.85
CA HIS A 184 -30.38 -8.22 10.50
C HIS A 184 -30.92 -9.55 9.92
N GLY A 185 -30.05 -10.57 9.82
CA GLY A 185 -30.42 -11.92 9.37
C GLY A 185 -30.62 -12.08 7.88
N ALA A 186 -30.04 -11.22 7.06
CA ALA A 186 -30.04 -11.36 5.60
C ALA A 186 -29.41 -12.68 5.18
N ALA A 187 -29.86 -13.26 4.06
CA ALA A 187 -29.29 -14.49 3.51
C ALA A 187 -28.15 -14.21 2.51
N ALA A 188 -28.14 -13.03 1.90
CA ALA A 188 -27.10 -12.54 1.01
C ALA A 188 -27.21 -11.02 0.87
N ILE A 189 -26.12 -10.38 0.43
CA ILE A 189 -26.11 -8.96 0.09
C ILE A 189 -25.64 -8.75 -1.36
N ILE A 190 -26.34 -7.86 -2.06
CA ILE A 190 -25.97 -7.36 -3.39
C ILE A 190 -25.66 -5.88 -3.22
N THR A 191 -24.44 -5.49 -3.58
CA THR A 191 -24.00 -4.10 -3.50
C THR A 191 -23.95 -3.44 -4.89
N TYR A 192 -24.04 -2.13 -4.90
CA TYR A 192 -23.68 -1.30 -6.05
C TYR A 192 -23.06 0.00 -5.54
N ASP A 193 -22.07 0.52 -6.25
CA ASP A 193 -21.39 1.74 -5.83
C ASP A 193 -22.29 2.98 -6.03
N THR A 194 -22.33 3.86 -5.04
CA THR A 194 -23.10 5.11 -5.06
C THR A 194 -22.25 6.37 -5.08
N GLY A 195 -20.96 6.25 -4.87
CA GLY A 195 -20.06 7.40 -4.85
C GLY A 195 -18.60 7.07 -4.63
N GLY A 196 -17.75 7.84 -5.29
CA GLY A 196 -16.30 7.81 -5.10
C GLY A 196 -15.55 6.81 -5.95
N TYR A 197 -16.13 5.66 -6.28
CA TYR A 197 -15.57 4.65 -7.16
C TYR A 197 -16.48 4.33 -8.33
N ALA A 198 -15.98 3.59 -9.31
CA ALA A 198 -16.75 3.14 -10.49
C ALA A 198 -17.45 4.27 -11.27
N THR A 199 -16.90 5.49 -11.22
CA THR A 199 -17.55 6.70 -11.77
C THR A 199 -17.39 6.86 -13.28
N TYR A 200 -16.68 5.94 -13.97
CA TYR A 200 -16.48 6.00 -15.42
C TYR A 200 -17.81 5.93 -16.18
N SER A 201 -18.69 5.03 -15.79
CA SER A 201 -20.06 4.97 -16.29
C SER A 201 -20.96 4.17 -15.33
N ASP A 202 -22.28 4.28 -15.53
CA ASP A 202 -23.27 3.52 -14.75
C ASP A 202 -23.22 1.99 -14.99
N GLU A 203 -22.40 1.51 -15.93
CA GLU A 203 -22.22 0.08 -16.23
C GLU A 203 -21.05 -0.54 -15.45
N MET A 204 -20.30 0.24 -14.68
CA MET A 204 -19.16 -0.25 -13.95
C MET A 204 -19.59 -1.10 -12.75
N ILE A 205 -18.91 -2.22 -12.55
CA ILE A 205 -18.98 -3.05 -11.35
C ILE A 205 -17.69 -2.79 -10.59
N ASN A 206 -17.77 -2.60 -9.29
CA ASN A 206 -16.66 -2.26 -8.41
C ASN A 206 -16.38 -3.39 -7.41
N MET A 207 -15.10 -3.65 -7.17
CA MET A 207 -14.59 -4.57 -6.15
C MET A 207 -13.50 -3.87 -5.33
N GLN A 208 -13.75 -2.62 -4.92
CA GLN A 208 -12.71 -1.77 -4.32
C GLN A 208 -12.09 -2.37 -3.07
N ASP A 209 -12.91 -3.00 -2.27
CA ASP A 209 -12.48 -3.57 -1.00
C ASP A 209 -13.13 -4.94 -0.85
N VAL A 210 -12.33 -5.94 -0.58
CA VAL A 210 -12.77 -7.32 -0.59
C VAL A 210 -12.50 -8.06 0.70
N CYS A 211 -12.29 -7.31 1.78
CA CYS A 211 -12.11 -7.89 3.10
C CYS A 211 -13.08 -9.06 3.29
N ALA A 212 -12.54 -10.25 3.47
CA ALA A 212 -13.32 -11.47 3.44
C ALA A 212 -13.59 -11.96 4.85
N GLU A 213 -14.83 -12.30 5.07
CA GLU A 213 -15.24 -13.06 6.24
C GLU A 213 -15.94 -14.36 5.82
N ASP A 214 -15.90 -15.36 6.68
CA ASP A 214 -16.66 -16.60 6.52
C ASP A 214 -18.17 -16.34 6.77
N VAL A 215 -18.72 -15.42 5.95
CA VAL A 215 -20.09 -14.93 6.04
C VAL A 215 -20.86 -15.23 4.77
N MET A 216 -22.13 -14.81 4.76
CA MET A 216 -23.06 -14.96 3.66
C MET A 216 -22.51 -14.44 2.33
N PRO A 217 -23.04 -14.92 1.18
CA PRO A 217 -22.65 -14.45 -0.12
C PRO A 217 -22.82 -12.94 -0.27
N CYS A 218 -21.75 -12.27 -0.72
CA CYS A 218 -21.73 -10.86 -1.08
C CYS A 218 -21.31 -10.71 -2.54
N VAL A 219 -22.08 -9.93 -3.30
CA VAL A 219 -21.82 -9.70 -4.72
C VAL A 219 -22.03 -8.24 -5.08
N SER A 220 -21.32 -7.77 -6.11
CA SER A 220 -21.40 -6.41 -6.63
C SER A 220 -22.04 -6.39 -8.02
N ILE A 221 -22.86 -5.38 -8.27
CA ILE A 221 -23.47 -5.11 -9.57
C ILE A 221 -23.27 -3.63 -9.95
N SER A 222 -23.55 -3.31 -11.22
CA SER A 222 -23.47 -1.91 -11.69
C SER A 222 -24.68 -1.08 -11.25
N ALA A 223 -24.50 0.24 -11.22
CA ALA A 223 -25.61 1.18 -10.97
C ALA A 223 -26.74 1.05 -12.00
N SER A 224 -26.45 0.69 -13.25
CA SER A 224 -27.48 0.45 -14.26
C SER A 224 -28.27 -0.84 -14.00
N GLN A 225 -27.61 -1.89 -13.54
CA GLN A 225 -28.24 -3.16 -13.15
C GLN A 225 -29.12 -2.94 -11.88
N TYR A 226 -28.65 -2.17 -10.90
CA TYR A 226 -29.47 -1.78 -9.77
C TYR A 226 -30.77 -1.12 -10.19
N ARG A 227 -30.73 -0.14 -11.12
CA ARG A 227 -31.96 0.53 -11.59
C ARG A 227 -32.95 -0.45 -12.21
N GLN A 228 -32.46 -1.46 -12.95
CA GLN A 228 -33.33 -2.50 -13.52
C GLN A 228 -34.02 -3.34 -12.43
N LEU A 229 -33.27 -3.69 -11.38
CA LEU A 229 -33.84 -4.42 -10.23
C LEU A 229 -34.85 -3.54 -9.47
N ALA A 230 -34.51 -2.30 -9.19
CA ALA A 230 -35.40 -1.37 -8.47
C ALA A 230 -36.72 -1.15 -9.21
N GLU A 231 -36.69 -0.94 -10.53
CA GLU A 231 -37.89 -0.83 -11.36
C GLU A 231 -38.75 -2.12 -11.30
N ALA A 232 -38.13 -3.27 -11.30
CA ALA A 232 -38.83 -4.55 -11.23
C ALA A 232 -39.45 -4.80 -9.85
N ILE A 233 -38.75 -4.45 -8.77
CA ILE A 233 -39.28 -4.49 -7.38
C ILE A 233 -40.48 -3.57 -7.24
N GLU A 234 -40.41 -2.33 -7.74
CA GLU A 234 -41.56 -1.41 -7.75
C GLU A 234 -42.77 -1.96 -8.54
N ALA A 235 -42.53 -2.75 -9.56
CA ALA A 235 -43.58 -3.43 -10.33
C ALA A 235 -44.14 -4.68 -9.63
N GLY A 236 -43.62 -5.08 -8.47
CA GLY A 236 -44.01 -6.24 -7.69
C GLY A 236 -43.32 -7.55 -8.09
N ASN A 237 -42.22 -7.48 -8.77
CA ASN A 237 -41.36 -8.64 -9.09
C ASN A 237 -40.13 -8.54 -8.18
N ASP A 238 -40.18 -9.13 -7.00
CA ASP A 238 -39.17 -9.03 -5.96
C ASP A 238 -38.54 -10.39 -5.58
N MET A 239 -38.96 -11.49 -6.21
CA MET A 239 -38.37 -12.81 -5.97
C MET A 239 -37.17 -13.00 -6.90
N ALA A 240 -36.01 -13.27 -6.30
CA ALA A 240 -34.78 -13.54 -7.04
C ALA A 240 -34.13 -14.87 -6.66
N THR A 241 -33.38 -15.42 -7.57
CA THR A 241 -32.46 -16.53 -7.31
C THR A 241 -31.04 -16.05 -7.57
N LEU A 242 -30.21 -16.06 -6.52
CA LEU A 242 -28.78 -15.78 -6.54
C LEU A 242 -28.01 -17.10 -6.44
N ILE A 243 -27.14 -17.36 -7.41
CA ILE A 243 -26.17 -18.44 -7.38
C ILE A 243 -24.79 -17.81 -7.43
N VAL A 244 -23.90 -18.21 -6.54
CA VAL A 244 -22.51 -17.78 -6.48
C VAL A 244 -21.63 -19.01 -6.36
N ASP A 245 -20.91 -19.34 -7.42
CA ASP A 245 -19.92 -20.43 -7.45
C ASP A 245 -18.55 -19.85 -7.02
N ASN A 246 -18.40 -19.72 -5.72
CA ASN A 246 -17.24 -19.14 -5.06
C ASN A 246 -16.69 -20.16 -4.04
N GLU A 247 -15.42 -20.52 -4.18
CA GLU A 247 -14.76 -21.45 -3.25
C GLU A 247 -13.76 -20.69 -2.37
N MET A 248 -14.03 -20.64 -1.09
CA MET A 248 -13.15 -20.07 -0.08
C MET A 248 -12.48 -21.18 0.72
N GLN A 249 -11.17 -21.07 0.99
CA GLN A 249 -10.42 -22.03 1.80
C GLN A 249 -9.39 -21.28 2.64
N GLU A 250 -9.69 -21.09 3.92
CA GLU A 250 -8.79 -20.41 4.85
C GLU A 250 -7.53 -21.26 5.13
N GLU A 251 -6.36 -20.59 5.20
CA GLU A 251 -5.04 -21.14 5.55
C GLU A 251 -4.63 -22.42 4.79
N GLN A 252 -5.29 -22.77 3.71
CA GLN A 252 -5.05 -24.00 2.96
C GLN A 252 -4.78 -23.75 1.47
N GLY A 253 -4.86 -22.50 1.04
CA GLY A 253 -4.50 -22.11 -0.30
C GLY A 253 -2.99 -22.02 -0.48
N THR A 254 -2.57 -22.12 -1.71
CA THR A 254 -1.19 -21.87 -2.12
C THR A 254 -1.19 -20.89 -3.27
N SER A 255 -0.53 -19.77 -3.11
CA SER A 255 -0.13 -18.90 -4.19
C SER A 255 1.36 -19.12 -4.51
N TYR A 256 1.86 -18.56 -5.59
CA TYR A 256 3.25 -18.67 -5.98
C TYR A 256 3.84 -17.29 -6.28
N ASN A 257 4.94 -16.96 -5.60
CA ASN A 257 5.79 -15.89 -6.08
C ASN A 257 6.74 -16.48 -7.15
N VAL A 258 6.73 -15.91 -8.35
CA VAL A 258 7.57 -16.38 -9.46
C VAL A 258 8.85 -15.56 -9.50
N VAL A 259 9.99 -16.21 -9.28
CA VAL A 259 11.30 -15.56 -9.17
C VAL A 259 12.18 -15.97 -10.34
N GLY A 260 12.57 -15.00 -11.14
CA GLY A 260 13.59 -15.14 -12.18
C GLY A 260 14.91 -14.48 -11.76
N ARG A 261 15.98 -15.25 -11.65
CA ARG A 261 17.29 -14.74 -11.24
C ARG A 261 18.21 -14.50 -12.43
N LEU A 262 18.66 -13.26 -12.59
CA LEU A 262 19.83 -12.93 -13.40
C LEU A 262 21.06 -12.98 -12.49
N LYS A 263 21.89 -14.03 -12.67
CA LYS A 263 23.01 -14.32 -11.79
C LYS A 263 24.13 -13.29 -11.91
N GLY A 264 24.51 -12.73 -10.76
CA GLY A 264 25.64 -11.83 -10.61
C GLY A 264 26.98 -12.53 -10.49
N ARG A 265 28.04 -11.74 -10.41
CA ARG A 265 29.39 -12.21 -10.08
C ARG A 265 29.49 -12.68 -8.64
N SER A 266 28.68 -12.11 -7.76
CA SER A 266 28.54 -12.48 -6.36
C SER A 266 27.07 -12.71 -6.04
N ASP A 267 26.79 -13.67 -5.17
CA ASP A 267 25.48 -13.98 -4.61
C ASP A 267 25.33 -13.49 -3.15
N GLU A 268 26.28 -12.68 -2.67
CA GLU A 268 26.26 -12.15 -1.30
C GLU A 268 25.22 -11.05 -1.11
N GLN A 269 24.92 -10.28 -2.17
CA GLN A 269 23.89 -9.24 -2.19
C GLN A 269 23.01 -9.39 -3.43
N GLN A 270 21.85 -8.76 -3.41
CA GLN A 270 20.88 -8.82 -4.49
C GLN A 270 20.06 -7.53 -4.61
N ILE A 271 19.47 -7.34 -5.79
CA ILE A 271 18.46 -6.32 -6.09
C ILE A 271 17.17 -7.05 -6.48
N ILE A 272 16.02 -6.57 -6.03
CA ILE A 272 14.70 -7.08 -6.42
C ILE A 272 14.04 -6.07 -7.35
N VAL A 273 13.39 -6.57 -8.40
CA VAL A 273 12.53 -5.84 -9.33
C VAL A 273 11.20 -6.58 -9.37
N SER A 274 10.10 -5.95 -9.02
CA SER A 274 8.85 -6.66 -8.77
C SER A 274 7.60 -5.91 -9.23
N GLY A 275 6.50 -6.64 -9.31
CA GLY A 275 5.13 -6.24 -9.46
C GLY A 275 4.26 -7.47 -9.19
N HIS A 276 2.95 -7.31 -9.02
CA HIS A 276 2.07 -8.43 -8.75
C HIS A 276 1.32 -8.92 -9.99
N TYR A 277 0.76 -10.14 -9.93
CA TYR A 277 0.08 -10.71 -11.08
C TYR A 277 -1.33 -11.23 -10.79
N ASP A 278 -1.77 -11.25 -9.53
CA ASP A 278 -3.18 -11.44 -9.20
C ASP A 278 -3.97 -10.16 -9.50
N VAL A 279 -5.24 -10.28 -9.83
CA VAL A 279 -6.03 -9.14 -10.30
C VAL A 279 -7.51 -9.31 -10.01
N TYR A 280 -8.21 -8.20 -9.85
CA TYR A 280 -9.65 -8.12 -10.01
C TYR A 280 -9.99 -7.77 -11.46
N PHE A 281 -11.08 -8.37 -11.95
CA PHE A 281 -11.47 -8.25 -13.36
C PHE A 281 -10.32 -8.61 -14.32
N ASN A 282 -10.07 -7.80 -15.33
CA ASN A 282 -8.99 -8.03 -16.29
C ASN A 282 -7.63 -7.58 -15.73
N GLY A 283 -7.61 -6.60 -14.82
CA GLY A 283 -6.39 -6.08 -14.21
C GLY A 283 -5.30 -5.76 -15.24
N PHE A 284 -5.62 -4.92 -16.23
CA PHE A 284 -4.65 -4.63 -17.29
C PHE A 284 -3.56 -3.67 -16.79
N GLN A 285 -3.97 -2.56 -16.15
CA GLN A 285 -3.04 -1.64 -15.51
C GLN A 285 -2.61 -2.17 -14.15
N ASP A 286 -3.54 -2.76 -13.41
CA ASP A 286 -3.42 -3.25 -12.05
C ASP A 286 -3.50 -4.80 -12.01
N ASP A 287 -2.39 -5.62 -12.12
CA ASP A 287 -1.06 -5.03 -12.37
C ASP A 287 -0.35 -5.82 -13.47
N SER A 288 -1.12 -6.31 -14.48
CA SER A 288 -0.53 -7.05 -15.60
C SER A 288 0.54 -6.23 -16.34
N CYS A 289 0.43 -4.88 -16.33
CA CYS A 289 1.43 -3.99 -16.91
C CYS A 289 2.76 -4.02 -16.15
N ALA A 290 2.75 -4.14 -14.81
CA ALA A 290 4.00 -4.26 -14.06
C ALA A 290 4.70 -5.60 -14.32
N VAL A 291 3.96 -6.70 -14.40
CA VAL A 291 4.55 -7.98 -14.81
C VAL A 291 5.22 -7.86 -16.18
N GLY A 292 4.52 -7.23 -17.14
CA GLY A 292 5.09 -6.96 -18.47
C GLY A 292 6.39 -6.15 -18.40
N LEU A 293 6.41 -5.09 -17.56
CA LEU A 293 7.58 -4.25 -17.34
C LEU A 293 8.74 -5.05 -16.71
N VAL A 294 8.48 -5.82 -15.66
CA VAL A 294 9.48 -6.64 -14.96
C VAL A 294 10.15 -7.62 -15.92
N LEU A 295 9.37 -8.32 -16.75
CA LEU A 295 9.89 -9.26 -17.75
C LEU A 295 10.66 -8.54 -18.87
N ALA A 296 10.19 -7.37 -19.31
CA ALA A 296 10.89 -6.59 -20.33
C ALA A 296 12.21 -6.00 -19.81
N MET A 297 12.29 -5.58 -18.54
CA MET A 297 13.55 -5.20 -17.91
C MET A 297 14.53 -6.35 -17.86
N ALA A 298 14.09 -7.54 -17.43
CA ALA A 298 14.90 -8.75 -17.40
C ALA A 298 15.45 -9.08 -18.79
N LYS A 299 14.56 -9.10 -19.78
CA LYS A 299 14.92 -9.37 -21.18
C LYS A 299 15.91 -8.34 -21.72
N GLY A 300 15.70 -7.06 -21.49
CA GLY A 300 16.59 -5.99 -21.89
C GLY A 300 18.00 -6.14 -21.30
N MET A 301 18.11 -6.53 -20.02
CA MET A 301 19.39 -6.81 -19.38
C MET A 301 20.08 -8.02 -20.00
N VAL A 302 19.37 -9.12 -20.23
CA VAL A 302 19.93 -10.32 -20.87
C VAL A 302 20.35 -10.04 -22.31
N ASP A 303 19.50 -9.42 -23.11
CA ASP A 303 19.74 -9.14 -24.54
C ASP A 303 20.88 -8.11 -24.74
N SER A 304 21.06 -7.17 -23.81
CA SER A 304 22.21 -6.26 -23.82
C SER A 304 23.55 -6.95 -23.47
N GLY A 305 23.49 -8.17 -22.95
CA GLY A 305 24.66 -8.89 -22.45
C GLY A 305 25.17 -8.37 -21.11
N TYR A 306 24.30 -7.68 -20.33
CA TYR A 306 24.64 -7.18 -19.00
C TYR A 306 25.07 -8.32 -18.06
N GLN A 307 26.19 -8.12 -17.37
CA GLN A 307 26.70 -9.05 -16.37
C GLN A 307 26.69 -8.33 -15.02
N PRO A 308 25.68 -8.58 -14.16
CA PRO A 308 25.58 -7.87 -12.90
C PRO A 308 26.68 -8.26 -11.91
N GLU A 309 26.98 -7.37 -10.99
CA GLU A 309 27.89 -7.61 -9.87
C GLU A 309 27.22 -8.39 -8.75
N ASN A 310 25.93 -8.11 -8.52
CA ASN A 310 25.07 -8.78 -7.54
C ASN A 310 23.95 -9.54 -8.27
N ASP A 311 23.31 -10.50 -7.64
CA ASP A 311 22.12 -11.12 -8.23
C ASP A 311 21.02 -10.07 -8.45
N ILE A 312 20.33 -10.14 -9.58
CA ILE A 312 19.10 -9.36 -9.81
C ILE A 312 17.93 -10.35 -9.88
N LEU A 313 16.98 -10.18 -8.99
CA LEU A 313 15.76 -11.00 -8.90
C LEU A 313 14.60 -10.24 -9.53
N PHE A 314 13.97 -10.83 -10.53
CA PHE A 314 12.74 -10.35 -11.13
C PHE A 314 11.61 -11.18 -10.57
N ILE A 315 10.68 -10.54 -9.87
CA ILE A 315 9.64 -11.23 -9.11
C ILE A 315 8.26 -10.79 -9.59
N ALA A 316 7.39 -11.76 -9.86
CA ALA A 316 5.97 -11.54 -9.94
C ALA A 316 5.33 -12.10 -8.67
N HIS A 317 4.79 -11.22 -7.82
CA HIS A 317 4.10 -11.61 -6.59
C HIS A 317 2.68 -12.05 -6.88
N GLY A 318 2.20 -13.09 -6.20
CA GLY A 318 0.80 -13.46 -6.15
C GLY A 318 0.19 -12.99 -4.85
N ALA A 319 -1.13 -12.94 -4.78
CA ALA A 319 -1.89 -12.57 -3.60
C ALA A 319 -1.47 -11.19 -3.02
N GLU A 320 -1.34 -10.20 -3.89
CA GLU A 320 -1.15 -8.80 -3.51
C GLU A 320 -2.49 -8.17 -3.15
N GLU A 321 -3.46 -8.27 -4.04
CA GLU A 321 -4.77 -7.66 -3.93
C GLU A 321 -5.57 -8.18 -2.73
N TRP A 322 -5.39 -9.46 -2.42
CA TRP A 322 -6.02 -10.14 -1.30
C TRP A 322 -5.36 -11.50 -1.07
N GLY A 323 -5.26 -11.92 0.19
CA GLY A 323 -4.68 -13.23 0.52
C GLY A 323 -4.97 -13.73 1.93
N ALA A 324 -5.73 -12.96 2.73
CA ALA A 324 -6.06 -13.31 4.10
C ALA A 324 -7.49 -12.92 4.45
N SER A 325 -8.21 -13.76 5.18
CA SER A 325 -9.58 -13.54 5.68
C SER A 325 -9.56 -13.03 7.13
N GLY A 326 -10.62 -12.34 7.55
CA GLY A 326 -10.85 -11.95 8.94
C GLY A 326 -9.83 -10.96 9.48
N THR A 327 -9.19 -10.20 8.61
CA THR A 327 -8.23 -9.14 8.92
C THR A 327 -8.56 -7.88 8.14
N GLN A 328 -8.10 -6.73 8.65
CA GLN A 328 -8.10 -5.48 7.89
C GLN A 328 -6.78 -5.26 7.11
N PHE A 329 -5.87 -6.23 7.17
CA PHE A 329 -4.59 -6.25 6.46
C PHE A 329 -4.57 -7.44 5.51
N ASP A 330 -5.48 -7.45 4.54
CA ASP A 330 -5.77 -8.59 3.67
C ASP A 330 -4.98 -8.58 2.34
N TRP A 331 -4.23 -7.51 2.06
CA TRP A 331 -3.43 -7.34 0.86
C TRP A 331 -1.93 -7.56 1.09
N THR A 332 -1.11 -7.54 0.05
CA THR A 332 0.34 -7.82 0.00
C THR A 332 0.76 -9.13 0.67
N THR A 333 -0.16 -10.11 0.77
CA THR A 333 0.06 -11.39 1.46
C THR A 333 1.24 -12.16 0.86
N GLY A 334 1.33 -12.22 -0.46
CA GLY A 334 2.40 -12.95 -1.13
C GLY A 334 3.79 -12.36 -0.87
N ALA A 335 3.91 -11.04 -0.89
CA ALA A 335 5.15 -10.34 -0.55
C ALA A 335 5.52 -10.53 0.92
N TRP A 336 4.54 -10.44 1.82
CA TRP A 336 4.76 -10.68 3.25
C TRP A 336 5.26 -12.09 3.54
N GLU A 337 4.59 -13.10 2.99
CA GLU A 337 4.99 -14.51 3.11
C GLU A 337 6.39 -14.75 2.53
N MET A 338 6.71 -14.09 1.40
CA MET A 338 8.01 -14.19 0.76
C MET A 338 9.14 -13.77 1.69
N ILE A 339 9.05 -12.57 2.26
CA ILE A 339 10.16 -11.98 3.03
C ILE A 339 10.17 -12.42 4.49
N ASN A 340 9.03 -12.85 5.06
CA ASN A 340 8.97 -13.26 6.46
C ASN A 340 9.10 -14.78 6.66
N ASN A 341 8.59 -15.59 5.73
CA ASN A 341 8.50 -17.04 5.88
C ASN A 341 9.38 -17.81 4.88
N ALA A 342 9.30 -17.48 3.58
CA ALA A 342 10.02 -18.24 2.55
C ALA A 342 11.51 -17.85 2.51
N HIS A 343 11.84 -16.57 2.51
CA HIS A 343 13.20 -16.05 2.38
C HIS A 343 13.55 -14.93 3.38
N PRO A 344 13.43 -15.16 4.70
CA PRO A 344 13.72 -14.14 5.71
C PRO A 344 15.18 -13.63 5.68
N GLU A 345 16.10 -14.40 5.09
CA GLU A 345 17.49 -13.97 4.90
C GLU A 345 17.65 -12.85 3.86
N TRP A 346 16.65 -12.59 3.04
CA TRP A 346 16.72 -11.51 2.04
C TRP A 346 16.74 -10.14 2.67
N ALA A 347 16.16 -9.97 3.86
CA ALA A 347 16.15 -8.72 4.60
C ALA A 347 17.56 -8.15 4.87
N GLY A 348 18.57 -9.01 5.10
CA GLY A 348 19.96 -8.59 5.31
C GLY A 348 20.83 -8.63 4.05
N LYS A 349 20.27 -9.00 2.89
CA LYS A 349 20.99 -9.27 1.64
C LYS A 349 20.55 -8.36 0.50
N THR A 350 19.27 -7.95 0.47
CA THR A 350 18.71 -7.12 -0.58
C THR A 350 19.07 -5.66 -0.35
N ILE A 351 19.89 -5.10 -1.27
CA ILE A 351 20.35 -3.71 -1.17
C ILE A 351 19.30 -2.71 -1.62
N ALA A 352 18.38 -3.13 -2.49
CA ALA A 352 17.20 -2.36 -2.88
C ALA A 352 16.15 -3.27 -3.53
N MET A 353 14.89 -2.91 -3.36
CA MET A 353 13.75 -3.39 -4.15
C MET A 353 13.25 -2.26 -5.04
N ILE A 354 12.78 -2.56 -6.22
CA ILE A 354 12.09 -1.65 -7.13
C ILE A 354 10.74 -2.29 -7.42
N ASN A 355 9.70 -1.76 -6.81
CA ASN A 355 8.32 -2.20 -7.04
C ASN A 355 7.64 -1.36 -8.10
N PHE A 356 6.64 -1.92 -8.77
CA PHE A 356 5.87 -1.23 -9.78
C PHE A 356 4.40 -1.42 -9.52
N GLU A 357 3.65 -0.31 -9.71
CA GLU A 357 2.21 -0.23 -9.75
C GLU A 357 1.79 0.64 -10.93
N LEU A 358 0.87 0.15 -11.77
CA LEU A 358 0.32 0.92 -12.90
C LEU A 358 1.39 1.58 -13.80
N PRO A 359 2.47 0.91 -14.20
CA PRO A 359 3.63 1.58 -14.79
C PRO A 359 3.44 2.04 -16.25
N ALA A 360 2.27 1.80 -16.84
CA ALA A 360 1.94 2.21 -18.21
C ALA A 360 0.76 3.17 -18.28
N PHE A 361 0.27 3.60 -17.14
CA PHE A 361 -0.95 4.38 -17.02
C PHE A 361 -0.77 5.84 -17.43
N TYR A 362 -1.75 6.40 -18.15
CA TYR A 362 -1.82 7.84 -18.47
C TYR A 362 -3.27 8.31 -18.64
N ASP A 363 -3.70 9.24 -17.81
CA ASP A 363 -5.03 9.89 -17.87
C ASP A 363 -4.98 11.39 -18.21
N GLY A 364 -3.82 11.87 -18.64
CA GLY A 364 -3.59 13.29 -18.95
C GLY A 364 -2.81 14.05 -17.88
N MET A 365 -2.40 13.37 -16.81
CA MET A 365 -1.53 13.96 -15.77
C MET A 365 -0.06 13.61 -15.99
N SER A 366 0.84 14.43 -15.40
CA SER A 366 2.27 14.18 -15.46
C SER A 366 2.65 12.88 -14.75
N GLN A 367 3.56 12.10 -15.35
CA GLN A 367 3.99 10.78 -14.88
C GLN A 367 5.43 10.75 -14.35
N GLY A 368 6.05 11.88 -14.12
CA GLY A 368 7.49 11.99 -13.92
C GLY A 368 8.00 11.81 -12.49
N GLN A 369 7.47 10.87 -11.69
CA GLN A 369 7.90 10.71 -10.30
C GLN A 369 8.56 9.35 -10.04
N ILE A 370 9.70 9.35 -9.31
CA ILE A 370 10.28 8.18 -8.66
C ILE A 370 10.12 8.38 -7.17
N SER A 371 9.46 7.44 -6.52
CA SER A 371 9.30 7.45 -5.08
C SER A 371 10.24 6.45 -4.40
N CYS A 372 10.64 6.73 -3.16
CA CYS A 372 11.58 5.87 -2.44
C CYS A 372 11.45 6.07 -0.93
N VAL A 373 11.99 5.14 -0.15
CA VAL A 373 12.14 5.36 1.30
C VAL A 373 12.93 6.65 1.57
N PRO A 374 12.64 7.39 2.65
CA PRO A 374 13.29 8.67 2.95
C PRO A 374 14.82 8.62 2.86
N GLU A 375 15.42 7.53 3.29
CA GLU A 375 16.86 7.34 3.30
C GLU A 375 17.48 7.23 1.88
N PHE A 376 16.67 6.97 0.85
CA PHE A 376 17.11 7.00 -0.55
C PHE A 376 16.90 8.35 -1.25
N SER A 377 16.29 9.33 -0.59
CA SER A 377 15.94 10.61 -1.23
C SER A 377 17.14 11.31 -1.87
N THR A 378 18.29 11.37 -1.20
CA THR A 378 19.52 11.97 -1.71
C THR A 378 20.08 11.21 -2.92
N LEU A 379 20.08 9.86 -2.86
CA LEU A 379 20.51 9.00 -3.97
C LEU A 379 19.62 9.20 -5.19
N THR A 380 18.30 9.13 -5.00
CA THR A 380 17.31 9.25 -6.09
C THR A 380 17.42 10.61 -6.78
N LYS A 381 17.49 11.69 -6.00
CA LYS A 381 17.67 13.04 -6.52
C LYS A 381 18.96 13.16 -7.34
N THR A 382 20.05 12.64 -6.83
CA THR A 382 21.34 12.64 -7.54
C THR A 382 21.27 11.81 -8.83
N PHE A 383 20.63 10.63 -8.80
CA PHE A 383 20.41 9.80 -9.97
C PHE A 383 19.62 10.55 -11.06
N VAL A 384 18.50 11.15 -10.70
CA VAL A 384 17.67 11.94 -11.65
C VAL A 384 18.45 13.08 -12.28
N GLU A 385 19.21 13.83 -11.48
CA GLU A 385 20.00 14.99 -11.94
C GLU A 385 21.18 14.59 -12.84
N THR A 386 21.75 13.40 -12.65
CA THR A 386 23.00 13.01 -13.32
C THR A 386 22.84 11.94 -14.39
N SER A 387 21.72 11.18 -14.39
CA SER A 387 21.51 10.11 -15.37
C SER A 387 21.38 10.59 -16.82
N GLY A 388 20.98 11.83 -17.01
CA GLY A 388 20.64 12.39 -18.34
C GLY A 388 19.36 11.80 -18.94
N LEU A 389 18.62 10.99 -18.18
CA LEU A 389 17.31 10.46 -18.56
C LEU A 389 16.24 11.48 -18.18
N LEU A 390 15.49 11.98 -19.17
CA LEU A 390 14.44 12.99 -18.95
C LEU A 390 14.85 14.19 -18.08
N ALA A 391 16.10 14.60 -18.16
CA ALA A 391 16.60 15.77 -17.43
C ALA A 391 15.91 17.07 -17.84
N GLU A 392 15.36 17.12 -19.04
CA GLU A 392 14.64 18.27 -19.59
C GLU A 392 13.16 17.91 -19.85
N PRO A 393 12.25 18.90 -19.78
CA PRO A 393 10.85 18.68 -20.14
C PRO A 393 10.73 18.14 -21.57
N VAL A 394 10.07 17.01 -21.76
CA VAL A 394 10.02 16.32 -23.05
C VAL A 394 8.71 16.60 -23.79
N ASP A 395 7.57 16.57 -23.09
CA ASP A 395 6.23 16.78 -23.65
C ASP A 395 5.15 16.99 -22.56
N ALA A 396 3.87 16.80 -22.93
CA ALA A 396 2.76 16.94 -21.99
C ALA A 396 2.74 15.87 -20.87
N ILE A 397 3.37 14.71 -21.10
CA ILE A 397 3.43 13.62 -20.11
C ILE A 397 4.51 13.93 -19.06
N TYR A 398 5.62 14.52 -19.48
CA TYR A 398 6.77 14.86 -18.63
C TYR A 398 7.12 16.34 -18.72
N PRO A 399 6.20 17.27 -18.40
CA PRO A 399 6.40 18.70 -18.62
C PRO A 399 7.55 19.30 -17.81
N GLU A 400 7.92 18.67 -16.72
CA GLU A 400 8.99 19.11 -15.81
C GLU A 400 10.15 18.09 -15.72
N GLY A 401 10.15 17.07 -16.59
CA GLY A 401 11.07 15.94 -16.53
C GLY A 401 10.67 14.93 -15.44
N ILE A 402 11.64 14.14 -14.96
CA ILE A 402 11.46 13.21 -13.84
C ILE A 402 11.91 13.89 -12.55
N SER A 403 11.11 13.79 -11.50
CA SER A 403 11.43 14.22 -10.13
C SER A 403 11.63 13.01 -9.21
N ALA A 404 12.31 13.26 -8.10
CA ALA A 404 12.45 12.31 -7.01
C ALA A 404 11.65 12.81 -5.81
N GLU A 405 10.82 11.95 -5.27
CA GLU A 405 10.06 12.22 -4.04
C GLU A 405 10.33 11.11 -3.02
N SER A 406 10.33 11.45 -1.73
CA SER A 406 10.29 10.41 -0.71
C SER A 406 8.86 9.91 -0.60
N VAL A 407 8.70 8.60 -0.52
CA VAL A 407 7.39 7.99 -0.29
C VAL A 407 6.91 8.42 1.07
N ASP A 408 5.87 9.22 1.06
CA ASP A 408 4.98 9.25 2.19
C ASP A 408 4.17 7.93 2.11
N THR A 409 4.51 7.10 2.87
CA THR A 409 4.23 5.77 3.30
C THR A 409 2.75 5.48 3.37
N ASN A 410 2.20 4.96 2.30
CA ASN A 410 1.01 4.14 2.42
C ASN A 410 1.46 2.67 2.56
N THR A 411 0.54 1.81 2.90
CA THR A 411 0.76 0.38 3.08
C THR A 411 0.22 -0.43 1.91
N MET A 412 -0.18 0.23 0.83
CA MET A 412 -1.04 -0.33 -0.22
C MET A 412 -0.23 -0.79 -1.44
N GLU A 413 0.88 -1.52 -1.20
CA GLU A 413 1.68 -2.14 -2.26
C GLU A 413 2.74 -3.09 -1.66
N ASP A 414 3.25 -4.00 -2.46
CA ASP A 414 4.18 -5.06 -2.03
C ASP A 414 5.44 -4.58 -1.30
N GLY A 415 5.95 -3.40 -1.63
CA GLY A 415 7.15 -2.83 -1.01
C GLY A 415 7.03 -2.59 0.49
N VAL A 416 5.81 -2.43 1.03
CA VAL A 416 5.60 -2.24 2.47
C VAL A 416 6.04 -3.46 3.28
N SER A 417 5.73 -4.66 2.81
CA SER A 417 6.14 -5.91 3.46
C SER A 417 7.66 -6.05 3.52
N TYR A 418 8.33 -5.70 2.42
CA TYR A 418 9.80 -5.70 2.35
C TYR A 418 10.42 -4.61 3.20
N ARG A 419 9.90 -3.37 3.15
CA ARG A 419 10.34 -2.26 3.99
C ARG A 419 10.22 -2.61 5.47
N ALA A 420 9.07 -3.11 5.90
CA ALA A 420 8.82 -3.51 7.28
C ALA A 420 9.83 -4.55 7.79
N SER A 421 10.34 -5.39 6.89
CA SER A 421 11.36 -6.41 7.16
C SER A 421 12.81 -5.91 7.05
N GLY A 422 13.02 -4.65 6.63
CA GLY A 422 14.34 -4.03 6.54
C GLY A 422 14.97 -3.99 5.15
N VAL A 423 14.17 -4.11 4.08
CA VAL A 423 14.61 -3.93 2.69
C VAL A 423 14.22 -2.52 2.22
N PRO A 424 15.18 -1.64 1.88
CA PRO A 424 14.87 -0.33 1.34
C PRO A 424 14.36 -0.44 -0.10
N TYR A 425 13.39 0.43 -0.49
CA TYR A 425 12.74 0.28 -1.79
C TYR A 425 12.47 1.57 -2.53
N PHE A 426 12.20 1.42 -3.83
CA PHE A 426 11.72 2.41 -4.78
C PHE A 426 10.41 1.94 -5.39
N ILE A 427 9.57 2.89 -5.78
CA ILE A 427 8.36 2.64 -6.52
C ILE A 427 8.13 3.73 -7.57
N ASN A 428 7.50 3.39 -8.69
CA ASN A 428 6.95 4.39 -9.60
C ASN A 428 5.67 4.98 -9.00
N ILE A 429 5.43 6.26 -9.22
CA ILE A 429 4.18 6.92 -8.85
C ILE A 429 3.45 7.31 -10.12
N PRO A 430 2.31 6.69 -10.44
CA PRO A 430 1.48 7.13 -11.54
C PRO A 430 0.82 8.47 -11.19
N GLY A 431 0.95 9.46 -12.07
CA GLY A 431 0.21 10.71 -11.95
C GLY A 431 -1.26 10.45 -12.31
N THR A 432 -2.19 10.76 -11.41
CA THR A 432 -3.62 10.66 -11.65
C THR A 432 -4.34 11.96 -11.36
N GLN A 433 -5.46 12.21 -12.04
CA GLN A 433 -6.32 13.33 -11.72
C GLN A 433 -6.95 13.16 -10.34
N GLU A 434 -7.26 14.26 -9.67
CA GLU A 434 -7.99 14.22 -8.40
C GLU A 434 -9.50 14.18 -8.59
N GLY A 435 -10.20 13.55 -7.65
CA GLY A 435 -11.66 13.49 -7.54
C GLY A 435 -12.30 12.64 -8.63
N GLU A 436 -13.59 12.84 -8.90
CA GLU A 436 -14.44 12.01 -9.78
C GLU A 436 -13.88 11.75 -11.20
N LYS A 437 -12.81 12.44 -11.59
CA LYS A 437 -12.14 12.28 -12.88
C LYS A 437 -10.82 11.52 -12.77
N GLY A 438 -10.40 11.21 -11.59
CA GLY A 438 -9.20 10.43 -11.35
C GLY A 438 -9.39 8.98 -11.77
N TRP A 439 -8.31 8.33 -12.17
CA TRP A 439 -8.37 6.91 -12.55
C TRP A 439 -8.83 6.04 -11.38
N ILE A 440 -8.35 6.31 -10.18
CA ILE A 440 -8.75 5.60 -8.95
C ILE A 440 -10.29 5.63 -8.79
N GLN A 441 -10.91 6.80 -8.95
CA GLN A 441 -12.36 6.92 -8.81
C GLN A 441 -13.13 6.36 -10.01
N GLN A 442 -12.53 6.34 -11.19
CA GLN A 442 -13.24 5.94 -12.41
C GLN A 442 -13.11 4.46 -12.72
N ARG A 443 -11.92 3.86 -12.57
CA ARG A 443 -11.58 2.59 -13.18
C ARG A 443 -10.94 1.56 -12.25
N TYR A 444 -10.31 2.01 -11.16
CA TYR A 444 -9.60 1.13 -10.24
C TYR A 444 -10.55 0.05 -9.71
N HIS A 445 -10.10 -1.19 -9.74
CA HIS A 445 -10.86 -2.37 -9.35
C HIS A 445 -12.27 -2.45 -10.00
N THR A 446 -12.34 -2.12 -11.29
CA THR A 446 -13.58 -2.21 -12.09
C THR A 446 -13.34 -2.93 -13.41
N VAL A 447 -14.43 -3.29 -14.09
CA VAL A 447 -14.39 -3.84 -15.47
C VAL A 447 -13.80 -2.86 -16.50
N ALA A 448 -13.51 -1.61 -16.12
CA ALA A 448 -12.89 -0.60 -16.97
C ALA A 448 -11.38 -0.45 -16.73
N ASP A 449 -10.77 -1.30 -15.91
CA ASP A 449 -9.32 -1.44 -15.92
C ASP A 449 -8.89 -2.19 -17.18
N ASP A 450 -8.64 -1.42 -18.23
CA ASP A 450 -8.40 -1.91 -19.59
C ASP A 450 -7.26 -1.13 -20.29
N ARG A 451 -6.95 -1.55 -21.50
CA ARG A 451 -5.87 -0.97 -22.33
C ARG A 451 -6.12 0.45 -22.84
N ASP A 452 -7.29 1.04 -22.60
CA ASP A 452 -7.63 2.39 -23.11
C ASP A 452 -6.79 3.48 -22.43
N THR A 453 -6.26 3.21 -21.24
CA THR A 453 -5.38 4.10 -20.48
C THR A 453 -3.89 3.82 -20.67
N TYR A 454 -3.54 2.85 -21.53
CA TYR A 454 -2.15 2.49 -21.78
C TYR A 454 -1.38 3.56 -22.55
N SER A 455 -0.19 3.85 -22.08
CA SER A 455 0.76 4.73 -22.77
C SER A 455 2.10 4.03 -22.99
N ALA A 456 2.39 3.67 -24.24
CA ALA A 456 3.69 3.14 -24.63
C ALA A 456 4.86 4.06 -24.23
N GLN A 457 4.64 5.37 -24.22
CA GLN A 457 5.67 6.32 -23.81
C GLN A 457 5.92 6.26 -22.29
N VAL A 458 4.88 6.11 -21.47
CA VAL A 458 5.04 5.95 -20.01
C VAL A 458 5.76 4.63 -19.71
N MET A 459 5.30 3.52 -20.31
CA MET A 459 5.95 2.23 -20.18
C MET A 459 7.43 2.29 -20.54
N GLN A 460 7.76 2.82 -21.72
CA GLN A 460 9.15 2.93 -22.18
C GLN A 460 9.99 3.82 -21.25
N THR A 461 9.41 4.90 -20.70
CA THR A 461 10.12 5.79 -19.79
C THR A 461 10.43 5.08 -18.47
N ASN A 462 9.47 4.34 -17.91
CA ASN A 462 9.69 3.54 -16.70
C ASN A 462 10.73 2.44 -16.94
N LEU A 463 10.63 1.71 -18.04
CA LEU A 463 11.65 0.73 -18.45
C LEU A 463 13.05 1.35 -18.51
N ASN A 464 13.18 2.51 -19.14
CA ASN A 464 14.47 3.20 -19.28
C ASN A 464 15.01 3.67 -17.91
N THR A 465 14.16 4.31 -17.14
CA THR A 465 14.54 4.96 -15.88
C THR A 465 14.90 3.95 -14.81
N PHE A 466 14.02 3.00 -14.55
CA PHE A 466 14.22 2.03 -13.48
C PHE A 466 15.22 0.93 -13.85
N GLY A 467 15.34 0.58 -15.14
CA GLY A 467 16.42 -0.28 -15.59
C GLY A 467 17.80 0.36 -15.45
N ALA A 468 17.91 1.65 -15.77
CA ALA A 468 19.14 2.40 -15.51
C ALA A 468 19.41 2.55 -14.00
N LEU A 469 18.40 2.73 -13.18
CA LEU A 469 18.51 2.78 -11.71
C LEU A 469 19.01 1.44 -11.16
N ALA A 470 18.46 0.32 -11.60
CA ALA A 470 18.91 -1.01 -11.18
C ALA A 470 20.39 -1.25 -11.54
N ILE A 471 20.82 -0.87 -12.76
CA ILE A 471 22.23 -0.94 -13.17
C ILE A 471 23.09 -0.01 -12.32
N TYR A 472 22.63 1.20 -12.03
CA TYR A 472 23.34 2.16 -11.18
C TYR A 472 23.56 1.61 -9.76
N LEU A 473 22.53 1.04 -9.14
CA LEU A 473 22.60 0.42 -7.81
C LEU A 473 23.57 -0.78 -7.82
N ASP A 474 23.49 -1.65 -8.82
CA ASP A 474 24.35 -2.82 -8.94
C ASP A 474 25.84 -2.45 -9.13
N GLN A 475 26.09 -1.37 -9.87
CA GLN A 475 27.46 -0.93 -10.15
C GLN A 475 28.06 -0.08 -9.01
N THR A 476 27.29 0.34 -8.03
CA THR A 476 27.73 1.15 -6.89
C THR A 476 28.20 0.26 -5.74
N PRO A 477 29.49 0.30 -5.30
CA PRO A 477 30.01 -0.62 -4.29
C PRO A 477 29.38 -0.49 -2.91
N ALA A 478 29.18 0.75 -2.42
CA ALA A 478 28.60 1.04 -1.13
C ALA A 478 27.25 1.73 -1.28
N LEU A 479 26.21 1.15 -0.68
CA LEU A 479 24.82 1.61 -0.77
C LEU A 479 24.67 2.99 -0.14
N ALA A 480 24.27 3.97 -0.93
CA ALA A 480 24.08 5.35 -0.47
C ALA A 480 22.72 5.55 0.20
N LEU A 481 22.47 4.80 1.28
CA LEU A 481 21.31 4.91 2.14
C LEU A 481 21.62 5.89 3.28
N ASP A 482 20.96 7.05 3.29
CA ASP A 482 21.29 8.16 4.18
C ASP A 482 20.39 8.20 5.42
N LEU A 483 20.86 7.64 6.53
CA LEU A 483 20.15 7.63 7.82
C LEU A 483 19.98 9.04 8.45
N ASN A 484 20.55 10.12 7.86
CA ASN A 484 20.20 11.46 8.30
C ASN A 484 18.73 11.80 8.00
N ALA A 485 18.12 11.22 6.97
CA ALA A 485 16.68 11.35 6.70
C ALA A 485 15.85 10.84 7.89
N THR A 486 16.14 9.65 8.39
CA THR A 486 15.53 9.14 9.64
C THR A 486 15.68 10.12 10.80
N CYS A 487 16.86 10.76 10.95
CA CYS A 487 17.07 11.76 12.00
C CYS A 487 16.21 13.02 11.80
N ASP A 488 15.95 13.41 10.56
CA ASP A 488 15.08 14.54 10.24
C ASP A 488 13.62 14.21 10.57
N ASP A 489 13.14 13.04 10.19
CA ASP A 489 11.79 12.56 10.51
C ASP A 489 11.56 12.45 12.02
N LEU A 490 12.51 11.87 12.77
CA LEU A 490 12.45 11.78 14.24
C LEU A 490 12.41 13.17 14.90
N GLN A 491 13.10 14.15 14.32
CA GLN A 491 13.10 15.52 14.83
C GLN A 491 11.78 16.24 14.53
N GLU A 492 11.25 16.07 13.34
CA GLU A 492 10.01 16.72 12.91
C GLU A 492 8.80 16.16 13.64
N ALA A 493 8.80 14.86 13.90
CA ALA A 493 7.71 14.15 14.55
C ALA A 493 7.50 14.55 16.03
N LEU A 494 8.54 14.99 16.74
CA LEU A 494 8.49 15.21 18.18
C LEU A 494 7.80 16.52 18.57
N ASP A 495 6.65 16.46 19.27
CA ASP A 495 6.16 17.60 20.04
C ASP A 495 6.89 17.70 21.40
N THR A 496 7.75 18.69 21.51
CA THR A 496 8.54 18.91 22.72
C THR A 496 7.71 19.32 23.96
N THR A 497 6.49 19.85 23.74
CA THR A 497 5.58 20.20 24.82
C THR A 497 4.98 18.95 25.43
N LEU A 498 4.46 18.06 24.59
CA LEU A 498 3.91 16.77 25.02
C LEU A 498 4.99 15.83 25.54
N ALA A 499 6.18 15.84 24.96
CA ALA A 499 7.32 15.06 25.45
C ALA A 499 7.79 15.49 26.85
N GLY A 500 7.61 16.75 27.23
CA GLY A 500 7.89 17.27 28.57
C GLY A 500 9.32 17.03 29.04
N GLU A 501 9.52 16.32 30.16
CA GLU A 501 10.84 16.03 30.69
C GLU A 501 11.68 15.07 29.84
N ASN A 502 11.06 14.29 28.95
CA ASN A 502 11.75 13.38 28.05
C ASN A 502 12.24 14.10 26.75
N ALA A 503 11.80 15.33 26.45
CA ALA A 503 12.20 16.05 25.25
C ALA A 503 13.72 16.26 25.15
N GLN A 504 14.39 16.73 26.21
CA GLN A 504 15.82 16.99 26.13
C GLN A 504 16.66 15.72 26.03
N PRO A 505 16.40 14.64 26.77
CA PRO A 505 17.09 13.36 26.59
C PRO A 505 16.94 12.81 25.17
N TYR A 506 15.74 12.93 24.57
CA TYR A 506 15.47 12.51 23.18
C TYR A 506 16.31 13.32 22.18
N LEU A 507 16.30 14.64 22.28
CA LEU A 507 17.09 15.52 21.41
C LEU A 507 18.60 15.32 21.56
N ASP A 508 19.09 15.07 22.77
CA ASP A 508 20.51 14.77 23.01
C ASP A 508 20.92 13.42 22.36
N ALA A 509 20.05 12.41 22.39
CA ALA A 509 20.28 11.12 21.73
C ALA A 509 20.20 11.27 20.20
N LEU A 510 19.26 12.06 19.69
CA LEU A 510 19.11 12.37 18.29
C LEU A 510 20.33 13.09 17.72
N ASP A 511 20.89 14.07 18.44
CA ASP A 511 22.12 14.77 18.04
C ASP A 511 23.32 13.81 17.96
N ALA A 512 23.41 12.84 18.89
CA ALA A 512 24.45 11.82 18.85
C ALA A 512 24.27 10.86 17.65
N LEU A 513 23.03 10.44 17.37
CA LEU A 513 22.70 9.58 16.23
C LEU A 513 23.03 10.29 14.91
N ARG A 514 22.64 11.55 14.75
CA ARG A 514 22.93 12.37 13.56
C ARG A 514 24.44 12.45 13.28
N ASN A 515 25.27 12.62 14.31
CA ASN A 515 26.72 12.63 14.14
C ASN A 515 27.25 11.26 13.68
N ALA A 516 26.69 10.16 14.16
CA ALA A 516 27.08 8.81 13.74
C ALA A 516 26.60 8.51 12.31
N ALA A 517 25.36 8.89 11.97
CA ALA A 517 24.81 8.77 10.60
C ALA A 517 25.64 9.56 9.59
N GLN A 518 26.03 10.79 9.91
CA GLN A 518 26.89 11.60 9.07
C GLN A 518 28.26 10.95 8.84
N ALA A 519 28.91 10.42 9.88
CA ALA A 519 30.18 9.73 9.75
C ALA A 519 30.06 8.47 8.90
N HIS A 520 28.97 7.73 9.04
CA HIS A 520 28.67 6.55 8.22
C HIS A 520 28.49 6.92 6.73
N GLN A 521 27.74 7.98 6.45
CA GLN A 521 27.55 8.49 5.09
C GLN A 521 28.88 8.95 4.46
N GLU A 522 29.79 9.58 5.24
CA GLU A 522 31.12 9.95 4.76
C GLU A 522 31.98 8.72 4.41
N GLU A 523 31.83 7.60 5.14
CA GLU A 523 32.52 6.35 4.81
C GLU A 523 31.98 5.73 3.51
N ILE A 524 30.66 5.70 3.32
CA ILE A 524 30.01 5.27 2.07
C ILE A 524 30.54 6.11 0.89
N ALA A 525 30.50 7.43 1.00
CA ALA A 525 30.97 8.35 -0.04
C ALA A 525 32.47 8.12 -0.37
N ALA A 526 33.30 7.87 0.65
CA ALA A 526 34.74 7.64 0.45
C ALA A 526 35.02 6.33 -0.31
N ILE A 527 34.27 5.25 -0.05
CA ILE A 527 34.40 3.97 -0.78
C ILE A 527 33.97 4.16 -2.24
N ASN A 528 32.83 4.83 -2.49
CA ASN A 528 32.32 5.06 -3.83
C ASN A 528 33.27 5.97 -4.65
N ALA A 529 33.83 7.01 -4.03
CA ALA A 529 34.84 7.87 -4.66
C ALA A 529 36.11 7.09 -5.02
N GLN A 530 36.61 6.24 -4.10
CA GLN A 530 37.79 5.38 -4.38
C GLN A 530 37.54 4.42 -5.54
N TYR A 531 36.33 3.88 -5.66
CA TYR A 531 35.96 3.01 -6.76
C TYR A 531 35.95 3.78 -8.10
N GLN A 532 35.36 4.97 -8.11
CA GLN A 532 35.35 5.83 -9.30
C GLN A 532 36.76 6.22 -9.73
N ASP A 533 37.61 6.64 -8.79
CA ASP A 533 39.01 6.96 -9.06
C ASP A 533 39.74 5.75 -9.65
N ALA A 534 39.54 4.54 -9.13
CA ALA A 534 40.13 3.30 -9.63
C ALA A 534 39.69 2.97 -11.07
N LEU A 535 38.39 3.20 -11.39
CA LEU A 535 37.88 3.06 -12.76
C LEU A 535 38.54 4.06 -13.72
N ASP A 536 38.64 5.32 -13.33
CA ASP A 536 39.24 6.40 -14.14
C ASP A 536 40.73 6.15 -14.39
N GLU A 537 41.43 5.61 -13.38
CA GLU A 537 42.85 5.20 -13.47
C GLU A 537 43.05 3.87 -14.22
N LYS A 538 41.95 3.17 -14.58
CA LYS A 538 41.99 1.82 -15.20
C LYS A 538 42.76 0.82 -14.37
N ALA A 539 42.44 0.81 -13.07
CA ALA A 539 42.99 -0.18 -12.15
C ALA A 539 42.67 -1.61 -12.60
N ASP A 540 43.44 -2.56 -12.11
CA ASP A 540 43.19 -3.97 -12.42
C ASP A 540 41.96 -4.49 -11.66
N GLN A 541 41.38 -5.58 -12.16
CA GLN A 541 40.16 -6.18 -11.60
C GLN A 541 40.31 -6.51 -10.11
N GLN A 542 41.49 -6.95 -9.67
CA GLN A 542 41.73 -7.27 -8.27
C GLN A 542 41.52 -6.03 -7.37
N THR A 543 42.00 -4.86 -7.80
CA THR A 543 41.81 -3.59 -7.07
C THR A 543 40.34 -3.21 -6.98
N LEU A 544 39.59 -3.36 -8.08
CA LEU A 544 38.15 -3.10 -8.10
C LEU A 544 37.39 -4.06 -7.18
N ASP A 545 37.71 -5.35 -7.23
CA ASP A 545 37.09 -6.37 -6.38
C ASP A 545 37.37 -6.10 -4.88
N GLU A 546 38.57 -5.68 -4.50
CA GLU A 546 38.92 -5.31 -3.11
C GLU A 546 38.13 -4.11 -2.60
N ILE A 547 37.81 -3.14 -3.48
CA ILE A 547 36.96 -1.98 -3.10
C ILE A 547 35.51 -2.43 -2.96
N ARG A 548 34.99 -3.23 -3.88
CA ARG A 548 33.63 -3.78 -3.81
C ARG A 548 33.41 -4.63 -2.55
N GLU A 549 34.39 -5.46 -2.17
CA GLU A 549 34.32 -6.25 -0.93
C GLU A 549 34.14 -5.37 0.32
N ARG A 550 34.86 -4.24 0.39
CA ARG A 550 34.67 -3.27 1.47
C ARG A 550 33.31 -2.60 1.41
N GLY A 551 32.83 -2.29 0.22
CA GLY A 551 31.48 -1.77 0.00
C GLY A 551 30.42 -2.74 0.51
N ARG A 552 30.50 -4.02 0.13
CA ARG A 552 29.59 -5.07 0.61
C ARG A 552 29.59 -5.20 2.13
N ALA A 553 30.77 -5.18 2.75
CA ALA A 553 30.87 -5.23 4.21
C ALA A 553 30.20 -4.03 4.88
N LEU A 554 30.28 -2.84 4.26
CA LEU A 554 29.61 -1.64 4.75
C LEU A 554 28.09 -1.73 4.51
N ASN A 555 27.64 -2.28 3.37
CA ASN A 555 26.23 -2.48 3.06
C ASN A 555 25.52 -3.37 4.08
N VAL A 556 26.17 -4.43 4.57
CA VAL A 556 25.61 -5.27 5.65
C VAL A 556 25.30 -4.42 6.88
N LYS A 557 26.23 -3.57 7.30
CA LYS A 557 26.04 -2.66 8.42
C LYS A 557 24.91 -1.65 8.17
N THR A 558 24.85 -1.11 6.95
CA THR A 558 23.81 -0.16 6.53
C THR A 558 22.42 -0.80 6.54
N LEU A 559 22.28 -2.02 5.99
CA LEU A 559 21.02 -2.75 5.98
C LEU A 559 20.59 -3.18 7.39
N ASP A 560 21.52 -3.61 8.24
CA ASP A 560 21.21 -3.91 9.64
C ASP A 560 20.71 -2.67 10.39
N ALA A 561 21.31 -1.49 10.12
CA ALA A 561 20.87 -0.23 10.69
C ALA A 561 19.49 0.18 10.16
N PHE A 562 19.23 0.04 8.86
CA PHE A 562 17.92 0.33 8.27
C PHE A 562 16.84 -0.60 8.84
N ARG A 563 17.11 -1.91 8.93
CA ARG A 563 16.18 -2.84 9.57
C ARG A 563 15.88 -2.45 11.02
N PHE A 564 16.90 -2.07 11.79
CA PHE A 564 16.74 -1.59 13.14
C PHE A 564 15.83 -0.34 13.20
N VAL A 565 15.97 0.58 12.24
CA VAL A 565 15.08 1.74 12.11
C VAL A 565 13.63 1.29 11.92
N GLN A 566 13.37 0.37 10.98
CA GLN A 566 12.03 -0.12 10.71
C GLN A 566 11.41 -0.84 11.93
N GLU A 567 12.20 -1.60 12.68
CA GLU A 567 11.75 -2.32 13.86
C GLU A 567 11.49 -1.38 15.06
N GLN A 568 12.34 -0.38 15.29
CA GLN A 568 12.32 0.39 16.53
C GLN A 568 11.52 1.68 16.43
N PHE A 569 11.54 2.36 15.29
CA PHE A 569 10.94 3.70 15.18
C PHE A 569 9.65 3.74 14.35
N ILE A 570 9.46 2.80 13.42
CA ILE A 570 8.32 2.84 12.51
C ILE A 570 7.13 2.12 13.12
N GLY A 571 5.99 2.81 13.13
CA GLY A 571 4.70 2.32 13.59
C GLY A 571 3.61 2.54 12.55
N ILE A 572 2.43 1.97 12.81
CA ILE A 572 1.25 2.09 11.96
C ILE A 572 0.11 2.67 12.79
N ILE A 573 -0.56 3.68 12.24
CA ILE A 573 -1.83 4.20 12.74
C ILE A 573 -2.94 3.68 11.84
N SER A 574 -3.96 3.05 12.41
CA SER A 574 -5.06 2.48 11.64
C SER A 574 -4.53 1.47 10.60
N THR A 575 -5.12 1.40 9.42
CA THR A 575 -4.80 0.42 8.37
C THR A 575 -3.78 0.90 7.36
N SER A 576 -3.49 2.21 7.28
CA SER A 576 -2.71 2.74 6.15
C SER A 576 -1.61 3.73 6.49
N ASP A 577 -1.57 4.30 7.68
CA ASP A 577 -0.64 5.39 7.96
C ASP A 577 0.62 4.89 8.69
N ILE A 578 1.74 4.90 7.99
CA ILE A 578 3.06 4.61 8.57
C ILE A 578 3.64 5.90 9.18
N VAL A 579 4.02 5.84 10.45
CA VAL A 579 4.51 6.99 11.23
C VAL A 579 5.66 6.59 12.13
N ILE A 580 6.32 7.59 12.73
CA ILE A 580 7.15 7.33 13.92
C ILE A 580 6.22 6.90 15.08
N LYS A 581 6.57 5.83 15.79
CA LYS A 581 5.68 5.16 16.79
C LYS A 581 5.05 6.10 17.81
N HIS A 582 5.78 7.11 18.31
CA HIS A 582 5.22 8.03 19.29
C HIS A 582 4.12 8.94 18.72
N VAL A 583 4.08 9.18 17.41
CA VAL A 583 3.12 10.09 16.75
C VAL A 583 1.69 9.59 16.94
N ALA A 584 1.47 8.27 16.88
CA ALA A 584 0.14 7.70 17.10
C ALA A 584 -0.45 8.12 18.46
N TYR A 585 0.35 8.02 19.50
CA TYR A 585 -0.08 8.43 20.87
C TYR A 585 -0.18 9.94 21.03
N GLN A 586 0.75 10.67 20.41
CA GLN A 586 0.74 12.14 20.40
C GLN A 586 -0.54 12.68 19.76
N ASN A 587 -0.91 12.16 18.58
CA ASN A 587 -2.15 12.54 17.90
C ASN A 587 -3.38 12.24 18.75
N ASN A 588 -3.45 11.07 19.38
CA ASN A 588 -4.55 10.73 20.28
C ASN A 588 -4.66 11.71 21.46
N VAL A 589 -3.53 12.09 22.08
CA VAL A 589 -3.54 13.07 23.20
C VAL A 589 -4.10 14.40 22.74
N ASP A 590 -3.64 14.94 21.61
CA ASP A 590 -4.07 16.24 21.08
C ASP A 590 -5.54 16.24 20.65
N VAL A 591 -5.97 15.19 19.94
CA VAL A 591 -7.37 15.08 19.50
C VAL A 591 -8.32 14.95 20.71
N ILE A 592 -7.99 14.09 21.68
CA ILE A 592 -8.82 13.91 22.87
C ILE A 592 -8.89 15.21 23.70
N GLU A 593 -7.79 15.99 23.80
CA GLU A 593 -7.80 17.30 24.46
C GLU A 593 -8.80 18.23 23.75
N GLY A 594 -8.81 18.24 22.41
CA GLY A 594 -9.77 19.00 21.62
C GLY A 594 -11.22 18.58 21.88
N VAL A 595 -11.51 17.26 21.93
CA VAL A 595 -12.83 16.72 22.24
C VAL A 595 -13.29 17.20 23.64
N ILE A 596 -12.46 17.08 24.64
CA ILE A 596 -12.77 17.52 26.01
C ILE A 596 -13.09 19.02 26.05
N ALA A 597 -12.25 19.84 25.39
CA ALA A 597 -12.46 21.28 25.34
C ALA A 597 -13.80 21.65 24.68
N ALA A 598 -14.13 21.01 23.55
CA ALA A 598 -15.40 21.21 22.86
C ALA A 598 -16.62 20.82 23.73
N LEU A 599 -16.52 19.70 24.48
CA LEU A 599 -17.56 19.25 25.40
C LEU A 599 -17.74 20.22 26.60
N GLU A 600 -16.65 20.76 27.14
CA GLU A 600 -16.71 21.78 28.20
C GLU A 600 -17.37 23.08 27.74
N GLU A 601 -17.22 23.42 26.44
CA GLU A 601 -17.91 24.55 25.80
C GLU A 601 -19.35 24.22 25.35
N GLY A 602 -19.74 22.94 25.38
CA GLY A 602 -21.05 22.46 24.95
C GLY A 602 -21.23 22.43 23.43
N VAL A 603 -20.11 22.27 22.68
CA VAL A 603 -20.11 22.24 21.20
C VAL A 603 -19.96 20.80 20.73
N LEU A 604 -21.05 20.17 20.28
CA LEU A 604 -21.01 18.80 19.73
C LEU A 604 -20.53 18.77 18.30
N SER A 605 -21.02 19.68 17.45
CA SER A 605 -20.59 19.81 16.06
C SER A 605 -20.74 21.25 15.60
N ASN A 606 -19.93 21.70 14.63
CA ASN A 606 -20.02 23.04 14.05
C ASN A 606 -19.52 23.06 12.60
N GLU A 607 -19.80 24.19 11.89
CA GLU A 607 -19.37 24.37 10.48
C GLU A 607 -17.83 24.41 10.33
N GLU A 608 -17.09 24.61 11.40
CA GLU A 608 -15.63 24.68 11.41
C GLU A 608 -14.99 23.29 11.59
N GLY A 609 -15.77 22.25 11.89
CA GLY A 609 -15.29 20.89 12.12
C GLY A 609 -14.46 20.75 13.40
N SER A 610 -14.77 21.56 14.42
CA SER A 610 -14.04 21.58 15.71
C SER A 610 -14.91 21.19 16.91
N GLY A 611 -16.11 20.67 16.67
CA GLY A 611 -16.97 20.12 17.73
C GLY A 611 -16.49 18.75 18.20
N ALA A 612 -17.01 18.32 19.33
CA ALA A 612 -16.57 17.06 19.95
C ALA A 612 -16.76 15.83 19.04
N LEU A 613 -17.90 15.74 18.33
CA LEU A 613 -18.15 14.68 17.37
C LEU A 613 -17.32 14.82 16.09
N ASP A 614 -17.03 16.07 15.66
CA ASP A 614 -16.19 16.33 14.49
C ASP A 614 -14.75 15.89 14.74
N LEU A 615 -14.27 15.93 15.98
CA LEU A 615 -12.93 15.53 16.38
C LEU A 615 -12.84 14.05 16.78
N ALA A 616 -13.88 13.51 17.44
CA ALA A 616 -13.83 12.16 18.00
C ALA A 616 -13.51 11.08 16.96
N TRP A 617 -14.01 11.21 15.73
CA TRP A 617 -13.74 10.27 14.66
C TRP A 617 -12.28 10.28 14.15
N MET A 618 -11.46 11.28 14.54
CA MET A 618 -10.04 11.34 14.24
C MET A 618 -9.17 10.58 15.25
N ILE A 619 -9.75 10.13 16.37
CA ILE A 619 -9.04 9.32 17.37
C ILE A 619 -8.64 7.98 16.73
N ASN A 620 -7.47 7.49 17.10
CA ASN A 620 -6.88 6.27 16.55
C ASN A 620 -6.65 6.34 15.02
N GLY A 621 -6.39 7.53 14.48
CA GLY A 621 -6.21 7.74 13.04
C GLY A 621 -7.50 7.57 12.22
N GLY A 622 -8.66 7.66 12.87
CA GLY A 622 -9.95 7.47 12.21
C GLY A 622 -10.44 6.01 12.19
N ALA A 623 -9.87 5.15 13.04
CA ALA A 623 -10.29 3.74 13.13
C ALA A 623 -11.79 3.54 13.47
N GLU A 624 -12.42 4.53 14.08
CA GLU A 624 -13.87 4.53 14.35
C GLU A 624 -14.70 5.06 13.15
N TYR A 625 -14.09 5.10 11.97
CA TYR A 625 -14.71 5.53 10.73
C TYR A 625 -15.97 4.70 10.43
N GLY A 626 -17.06 5.35 10.00
CA GLY A 626 -18.31 4.67 9.65
C GLY A 626 -19.33 4.50 10.76
N TYR A 627 -19.01 4.73 12.06
CA TYR A 627 -19.99 4.51 13.14
C TYR A 627 -21.18 5.46 13.13
N TYR A 628 -21.14 6.51 12.33
CA TYR A 628 -22.31 7.36 12.07
C TYR A 628 -23.35 6.67 11.18
N SER A 629 -22.95 5.74 10.34
CA SER A 629 -23.80 5.05 9.39
C SER A 629 -24.24 3.66 9.87
N PHE A 630 -23.41 2.98 10.68
CA PHE A 630 -23.62 1.60 11.10
C PHE A 630 -24.04 1.48 12.56
N SER A 631 -24.56 0.30 12.95
CA SER A 631 -24.91 -0.01 14.32
C SER A 631 -23.67 -0.04 15.23
N THR A 632 -23.92 0.10 16.54
CA THR A 632 -22.85 -0.03 17.54
C THR A 632 -22.24 -1.42 17.54
N GLU A 633 -23.00 -2.43 17.21
CA GLU A 633 -22.59 -3.82 17.12
C GLU A 633 -21.60 -4.01 15.97
N THR A 634 -21.92 -3.52 14.78
CA THR A 634 -21.05 -3.56 13.59
C THR A 634 -19.72 -2.82 13.85
N ASN A 635 -19.78 -1.58 14.31
CA ASN A 635 -18.58 -0.80 14.58
C ASN A 635 -17.72 -1.39 15.72
N ALA A 636 -18.36 -2.00 16.74
CA ALA A 636 -17.62 -2.65 17.81
C ALA A 636 -16.90 -3.92 17.32
N ALA A 637 -17.45 -4.65 16.36
CA ALA A 637 -16.81 -5.81 15.76
C ALA A 637 -15.57 -5.38 14.96
N SER A 638 -15.69 -4.39 14.07
CA SER A 638 -14.56 -3.81 13.32
C SER A 638 -13.43 -3.31 14.24
N LEU A 639 -13.77 -2.53 15.28
CA LEU A 639 -12.78 -2.04 16.24
C LEU A 639 -12.14 -3.16 17.06
N ALA A 640 -12.86 -4.24 17.36
CA ALA A 640 -12.30 -5.40 18.06
C ALA A 640 -11.26 -6.11 17.21
N THR A 641 -11.53 -6.33 15.93
CA THR A 641 -10.59 -6.90 14.96
C THR A 641 -9.32 -6.03 14.87
N LEU A 642 -9.48 -4.75 14.60
CA LEU A 642 -8.34 -3.82 14.51
C LEU A 642 -7.53 -3.76 15.82
N GLN A 643 -8.18 -3.79 16.98
CA GLN A 643 -7.49 -3.80 18.27
C GLN A 643 -6.70 -5.09 18.50
N GLU A 644 -7.22 -6.24 18.08
CA GLU A 644 -6.52 -7.53 18.17
C GLU A 644 -5.29 -7.51 17.28
N GLU A 645 -5.41 -7.08 16.05
CA GLU A 645 -4.32 -6.96 15.08
C GLU A 645 -3.25 -5.96 15.49
N SER A 646 -3.63 -4.84 16.13
CA SER A 646 -2.71 -3.83 16.64
C SER A 646 -1.91 -4.30 17.85
N ASN A 647 -2.26 -5.41 18.47
CA ASN A 647 -1.44 -5.97 19.55
C ASN A 647 -0.11 -6.48 19.01
N PRO A 648 0.99 -6.35 19.80
CA PRO A 648 2.27 -6.90 19.42
C PRO A 648 2.20 -8.38 19.06
N GLY A 649 2.67 -8.74 17.86
CA GLY A 649 2.70 -10.10 17.35
C GLY A 649 1.46 -10.52 16.54
N ASN A 650 0.40 -9.71 16.50
CA ASN A 650 -0.83 -10.03 15.76
C ASN A 650 -0.93 -9.29 14.42
N LEU A 651 -0.14 -8.26 14.23
CA LEU A 651 -0.16 -7.48 13.00
C LEU A 651 0.33 -8.35 11.83
N PHE A 652 -0.48 -8.51 10.78
CA PHE A 652 -0.22 -9.42 9.70
C PHE A 652 1.12 -9.11 9.00
N TRP A 653 1.29 -7.96 8.37
CA TRP A 653 2.60 -7.48 7.93
C TRP A 653 3.07 -6.36 8.86
N GLY A 654 4.34 -6.29 9.17
CA GLY A 654 4.89 -5.31 10.11
C GLY A 654 4.55 -5.58 11.58
N THR A 655 4.74 -6.82 12.03
CA THR A 655 4.62 -7.25 13.44
C THR A 655 5.18 -6.21 14.41
N ASP A 656 4.49 -5.98 15.52
CA ASP A 656 4.82 -4.99 16.58
C ASP A 656 4.75 -3.51 16.16
N LYS A 657 4.09 -3.20 15.03
CA LYS A 657 3.99 -1.83 14.54
C LYS A 657 2.72 -1.10 14.95
N GLY A 658 1.65 -1.83 15.30
CA GLY A 658 0.39 -1.24 15.71
C GLY A 658 0.47 -0.47 17.02
N SER A 659 -0.27 0.62 17.14
CA SER A 659 -0.41 1.39 18.37
C SER A 659 -1.55 0.86 19.25
N VAL A 660 -1.46 1.06 20.57
CA VAL A 660 -2.57 0.72 21.46
C VAL A 660 -3.69 1.74 21.30
N LEU A 661 -4.84 1.28 20.81
CA LEU A 661 -6.00 2.12 20.54
C LEU A 661 -6.57 2.75 21.82
N ALA A 662 -6.95 4.02 21.75
CA ALA A 662 -7.70 4.71 22.81
C ALA A 662 -9.13 4.15 22.85
N GLN A 663 -9.62 3.81 24.02
CA GLN A 663 -10.93 3.19 24.25
C GLN A 663 -12.02 4.24 24.43
N THR A 664 -12.32 5.01 23.38
CA THR A 664 -13.25 6.16 23.42
C THR A 664 -14.60 5.88 22.78
N TYR A 665 -14.71 4.83 21.97
CA TYR A 665 -15.91 4.52 21.20
C TYR A 665 -17.23 4.55 22.00
N PRO A 666 -17.36 3.92 23.18
CA PRO A 666 -18.60 3.98 23.94
C PRO A 666 -19.01 5.40 24.37
N ALA A 667 -18.02 6.28 24.61
CA ALA A 667 -18.32 7.69 24.93
C ALA A 667 -18.76 8.45 23.68
N THR A 668 -18.17 8.17 22.52
CA THR A 668 -18.57 8.77 21.24
C THR A 668 -20.00 8.39 20.88
N VAL A 669 -20.38 7.12 21.03
CA VAL A 669 -21.77 6.65 20.83
C VAL A 669 -22.74 7.41 21.76
N SER A 670 -22.38 7.56 23.04
CA SER A 670 -23.20 8.34 23.98
C SER A 670 -23.38 9.80 23.54
N LEU A 671 -22.33 10.42 22.95
CA LEU A 671 -22.44 11.77 22.41
C LEU A 671 -23.40 11.85 21.20
N LEU A 672 -23.41 10.84 20.33
CA LEU A 672 -24.37 10.76 19.22
C LEU A 672 -25.82 10.69 19.74
N GLU A 673 -26.10 9.82 20.71
CA GLU A 673 -27.41 9.71 21.34
C GLU A 673 -27.85 11.04 22.02
N LYS A 674 -26.92 11.74 22.68
CA LYS A 674 -27.17 13.04 23.29
C LYS A 674 -27.40 14.14 22.27
N ALA A 675 -26.74 14.10 21.13
CA ALA A 675 -26.96 15.04 20.04
C ALA A 675 -28.39 14.92 19.50
N GLU A 676 -28.94 13.71 19.37
CA GLU A 676 -30.33 13.49 18.96
C GLU A 676 -31.34 13.93 20.02
N SER A 677 -31.03 13.76 21.29
CA SER A 677 -31.93 14.10 22.41
C SER A 677 -31.80 15.53 22.91
N GLU A 678 -30.87 16.32 22.39
CA GLU A 678 -30.53 17.67 22.86
C GLU A 678 -30.10 17.69 24.36
N ASP A 679 -29.54 16.62 24.87
CA ASP A 679 -28.98 16.54 26.23
C ASP A 679 -27.60 17.21 26.29
N GLY A 680 -27.48 18.22 27.13
CA GLY A 680 -26.24 19.02 27.28
C GLY A 680 -25.39 18.66 28.51
N ASP A 681 -25.61 17.53 29.19
CA ASP A 681 -24.76 17.05 30.27
C ASP A 681 -23.75 16.00 29.75
N PHE A 682 -22.53 16.42 29.60
CA PHE A 682 -21.42 15.60 29.07
C PHE A 682 -20.42 15.14 30.15
N THR A 683 -20.80 15.20 31.42
CA THR A 683 -19.91 14.93 32.55
C THR A 683 -19.32 13.51 32.50
N GLU A 684 -20.09 12.51 32.10
CA GLU A 684 -19.67 11.11 32.02
C GLU A 684 -18.70 10.90 30.85
N GLU A 685 -18.99 11.46 29.68
CA GLU A 685 -18.17 11.36 28.47
C GLU A 685 -16.81 12.06 28.68
N ILE A 686 -16.82 13.28 29.23
CA ILE A 686 -15.58 14.00 29.59
C ILE A 686 -14.72 13.14 30.52
N ALA A 687 -15.29 12.42 31.49
CA ALA A 687 -14.53 11.57 32.38
C ALA A 687 -13.90 10.35 31.64
N VAL A 688 -14.56 9.79 30.65
CA VAL A 688 -14.02 8.71 29.80
C VAL A 688 -12.87 9.25 28.96
N TYR A 689 -13.09 10.34 28.22
CA TYR A 689 -12.04 10.94 27.39
C TYR A 689 -10.81 11.37 28.23
N ALA A 690 -11.00 12.00 29.38
CA ALA A 690 -9.89 12.38 30.27
C ALA A 690 -9.10 11.17 30.81
N LYS A 691 -9.77 10.05 31.06
CA LYS A 691 -9.10 8.81 31.46
C LYS A 691 -8.24 8.25 30.32
N GLU A 692 -8.78 8.21 29.11
CA GLU A 692 -8.05 7.71 27.94
C GLU A 692 -6.91 8.66 27.55
N GLN A 693 -7.11 9.98 27.59
CA GLN A 693 -6.02 10.96 27.41
C GLN A 693 -4.84 10.65 28.34
N ALA A 694 -5.11 10.51 29.64
CA ALA A 694 -4.07 10.16 30.61
C ALA A 694 -3.42 8.79 30.36
N GLN A 695 -4.10 7.86 29.68
CA GLN A 695 -3.52 6.58 29.28
C GLN A 695 -2.60 6.77 28.06
N GLN A 696 -3.05 7.49 27.03
CA GLN A 696 -2.27 7.79 25.83
C GLN A 696 -1.02 8.64 26.19
N GLU A 697 -1.13 9.60 27.11
CA GLU A 697 0.02 10.34 27.63
C GLU A 697 1.09 9.40 28.25
N ARG A 698 0.67 8.37 28.99
CA ARG A 698 1.62 7.38 29.56
C ARG A 698 2.31 6.57 28.48
N TYR A 699 1.57 6.12 27.47
CA TYR A 699 2.15 5.40 26.33
C TYR A 699 3.11 6.28 25.54
N LEU A 700 2.73 7.54 25.28
CA LEU A 700 3.60 8.53 24.64
C LEU A 700 4.93 8.68 25.38
N GLN A 701 4.89 8.90 26.73
CA GLN A 701 6.09 9.05 27.52
C GLN A 701 6.95 7.79 27.55
N GLU A 702 6.35 6.61 27.50
CA GLU A 702 7.06 5.35 27.43
C GLU A 702 7.71 5.16 26.06
N MET A 703 7.00 5.44 24.98
CA MET A 703 7.49 5.32 23.62
C MET A 703 8.67 6.27 23.36
N ILE A 704 8.58 7.54 23.76
CA ILE A 704 9.68 8.51 23.64
C ILE A 704 10.95 8.01 24.37
N ARG A 705 10.82 7.35 25.53
CA ARG A 705 11.96 6.75 26.21
C ARG A 705 12.54 5.56 25.46
N GLN A 706 11.69 4.67 24.93
CA GLN A 706 12.12 3.53 24.13
C GLN A 706 12.86 3.97 22.87
N GLU A 707 12.33 4.95 22.15
CA GLU A 707 12.98 5.54 20.97
C GLU A 707 14.32 6.24 21.36
N THR A 708 14.38 6.90 22.53
CA THR A 708 15.63 7.48 23.02
C THR A 708 16.71 6.41 23.25
N ASP A 709 16.35 5.28 23.87
CA ASP A 709 17.25 4.17 24.08
C ASP A 709 17.66 3.52 22.75
N ALA A 710 16.73 3.36 21.83
CA ALA A 710 16.98 2.84 20.48
C ALA A 710 17.93 3.74 19.68
N MET A 711 17.80 5.07 19.74
CA MET A 711 18.75 6.01 19.11
C MET A 711 20.17 5.82 19.65
N GLN A 712 20.33 5.56 20.96
CA GLN A 712 21.65 5.29 21.55
C GLN A 712 22.23 3.96 21.05
N GLU A 713 21.41 2.94 20.88
CA GLU A 713 21.83 1.64 20.33
C GLU A 713 22.22 1.78 18.86
N LEU A 714 21.40 2.43 18.03
CA LEU A 714 21.70 2.69 16.62
C LEU A 714 22.99 3.52 16.47
N THR A 715 23.22 4.50 17.34
CA THR A 715 24.48 5.25 17.39
C THR A 715 25.69 4.35 17.60
N GLN A 716 25.56 3.34 18.47
CA GLN A 716 26.63 2.38 18.72
C GLN A 716 26.84 1.45 17.52
N MET A 717 25.76 0.99 16.87
CA MET A 717 25.83 0.17 15.65
C MET A 717 26.58 0.91 14.54
N LEU A 718 26.31 2.19 14.35
CA LEU A 718 26.97 3.00 13.32
C LEU A 718 28.40 3.41 13.70
N GLY A 719 28.74 3.45 14.98
CA GLY A 719 30.09 3.79 15.48
C GLY A 719 31.04 2.60 15.61
N ALA A 720 30.53 1.36 15.51
CA ALA A 720 31.31 0.15 15.58
C ALA A 720 31.82 -0.23 14.17
#